data_a63f4f687caa5db1102661f222d969fe
#
_entry.id   a63f4f687caa5db1102661f222d969fe
#
_cell.length_a   1.000
_cell.length_b   1.000
_cell.length_c   1.000
_cell.angle_alpha   90.00
_cell.angle_beta   90.00
_cell.angle_gamma   90.00
#
_symmetry.space_group_name_H-M   'P 1'
#
loop_
_entity.id
_entity.type
_entity.pdbx_description
1 polymer ?
#
loop_
_entity_poly.entity_id
_entity_poly.type
_entity_poly.pdbx_seq_one_letter_code
_entity_poly.pdbx_strand_id
1 'polypeptide(L)'
;MLMSYMTNLTRSNFQAHPFHLVSPSPWPLYTCIALLTLTTSGVSTMHGFSNADTFLILAFLSLISSMTLWWRDVISEGTYLGNHTLAVQRGLNMGVALFIVSEALFFLAIFWAFFHSALSPTVELGAQWPPMGIEAINPFELPLLNTVILLSSGVTVTYAHHSLIQGNRSGALYGLVATVILAIVFTGFQGVEYTVSSFTISDGAFGSCFYFGTGFHGLTTIICVAPFINIYKLKTKTNRLENNLEINNNNNNLLITMPSFKNKESESYFLEKDFLEWFIGFTDAEGNFNIKLNNLNNNTFKNVQFTFQIGLHEDDREVLSYIMNTLKCGHISKSKGRVNFFVNDLNSLLHIIIPIFDYVNLNSSKYYHFELFKKAVFLTKDKSHLLDKGKLEIINCRKEMQMMSDKWVPNSMYSKINITNNWLAGFIDGDGSFSYNKYVPRFRLENHCKELELYNKIKEFTTVGNTFLTSPRVNRVDSNSTVVLEINKIKELKDNLIPLMYKDDCLLLRTLKSKDFLLWLKLIDIYYKGYHTITEGKKIFDAIKLHINRYKLTNTTLLENMKILSISEIDNLLVQLYLLDSPYEIKQGIRYYRNTDKLVSEATNIVVIDNNNNKTFYSSFTVCAKSLHISRKTIKNCLNTGGSYKGYTFVLS
;
A
#
# COMPACT_ATOMS: atom_id res chain seq x y z
N MET A 1 -10.31 -29.85 3.11
CA MET A 1 -10.29 -28.38 3.36
C MET A 1 -8.86 -27.82 3.48
N LEU A 2 -7.89 -28.51 4.03
CA LEU A 2 -6.47 -28.07 4.09
C LEU A 2 -5.73 -28.05 2.75
N MET A 3 -6.12 -28.86 1.77
CA MET A 3 -5.51 -28.84 0.43
C MET A 3 -5.91 -27.65 -0.43
N SER A 4 -7.04 -26.98 -0.15
CA SER A 4 -7.49 -25.79 -0.87
C SER A 4 -6.67 -24.53 -0.51
N TYR A 5 -6.13 -24.45 0.70
CA TYR A 5 -5.31 -23.30 1.15
C TYR A 5 -3.88 -23.32 0.58
N MET A 6 -3.33 -24.51 0.34
CA MET A 6 -1.97 -24.63 -0.24
C MET A 6 -1.92 -24.31 -1.74
N THR A 7 -3.03 -24.45 -2.46
CA THR A 7 -3.08 -24.16 -3.91
C THR A 7 -3.13 -22.66 -4.23
N ASN A 8 -3.59 -21.81 -3.31
CA ASN A 8 -3.68 -20.38 -3.53
C ASN A 8 -2.35 -19.64 -3.31
N LEU A 9 -1.50 -20.12 -2.40
CA LEU A 9 -0.15 -19.58 -2.18
C LEU A 9 0.83 -19.88 -3.35
N THR A 10 0.58 -20.97 -4.08
CA THR A 10 1.42 -21.35 -5.23
C THR A 10 1.07 -20.61 -6.52
N ARG A 11 -0.15 -20.12 -6.67
CA ARG A 11 -0.58 -19.39 -7.90
C ARG A 11 0.07 -18.02 -8.07
N SER A 12 0.18 -17.21 -7.02
CA SER A 12 0.77 -15.88 -7.09
C SER A 12 2.27 -15.90 -7.38
N ASN A 13 2.99 -16.96 -6.96
CA ASN A 13 4.43 -17.10 -7.15
C ASN A 13 4.85 -17.69 -8.50
N PHE A 14 3.91 -18.31 -9.27
CA PHE A 14 4.21 -19.02 -10.51
C PHE A 14 3.50 -18.46 -11.75
N GLN A 15 2.67 -17.43 -11.60
CA GLN A 15 1.98 -16.84 -12.73
C GLN A 15 2.95 -15.97 -13.54
N ALA A 16 3.34 -16.47 -14.74
CA ALA A 16 4.28 -15.78 -15.64
C ALA A 16 3.68 -14.53 -16.32
N HIS A 17 2.40 -14.21 -16.08
CA HIS A 17 1.67 -13.09 -16.67
C HIS A 17 0.82 -12.35 -15.63
N PRO A 18 0.54 -11.05 -15.82
CA PRO A 18 -0.20 -10.23 -14.85
C PRO A 18 -1.73 -10.37 -14.96
N PHE A 19 -2.25 -11.24 -15.82
CA PHE A 19 -3.69 -11.36 -16.11
C PHE A 19 -4.38 -12.29 -15.12
N HIS A 20 -5.66 -12.01 -14.84
CA HIS A 20 -6.50 -12.85 -14.01
C HIS A 20 -7.09 -14.01 -14.82
N LEU A 21 -6.72 -15.24 -14.48
CA LEU A 21 -7.37 -16.45 -14.98
C LEU A 21 -8.57 -16.75 -14.08
N VAL A 22 -9.76 -16.42 -14.57
CA VAL A 22 -11.00 -16.60 -13.83
C VAL A 22 -11.27 -18.09 -13.60
N SER A 23 -11.56 -18.47 -12.35
CA SER A 23 -11.99 -19.83 -12.01
C SER A 23 -13.38 -20.13 -12.59
N PRO A 24 -13.70 -21.39 -12.93
CA PRO A 24 -15.02 -21.76 -13.42
C PRO A 24 -16.12 -21.28 -12.48
N SER A 25 -17.12 -20.58 -13.02
CA SER A 25 -18.23 -19.97 -12.28
C SER A 25 -19.56 -20.34 -12.94
N PRO A 26 -20.63 -20.62 -12.18
CA PRO A 26 -21.95 -20.93 -12.72
C PRO A 26 -22.71 -19.68 -13.16
N TRP A 27 -22.28 -18.47 -12.75
CA TRP A 27 -23.05 -17.23 -12.90
C TRP A 27 -23.31 -16.83 -14.34
N PRO A 28 -22.36 -16.92 -15.29
CA PRO A 28 -22.62 -16.58 -16.69
C PRO A 28 -23.76 -17.40 -17.29
N LEU A 29 -23.76 -18.72 -17.08
CA LEU A 29 -24.80 -19.61 -17.57
C LEU A 29 -26.14 -19.34 -16.89
N TYR A 30 -26.13 -19.17 -15.56
CA TYR A 30 -27.37 -18.90 -14.81
C TYR A 30 -27.99 -17.55 -15.21
N THR A 31 -27.17 -16.51 -15.40
CA THR A 31 -27.64 -15.19 -15.87
C THR A 31 -28.19 -15.26 -17.28
N CYS A 32 -27.59 -16.04 -18.17
CA CYS A 32 -28.04 -16.25 -19.53
C CYS A 32 -29.46 -16.88 -19.56
N ILE A 33 -29.67 -17.91 -18.73
CA ILE A 33 -31.00 -18.58 -18.60
C ILE A 33 -32.03 -17.61 -17.98
N ALA A 34 -31.64 -16.82 -16.97
CA ALA A 34 -32.50 -15.84 -16.35
C ALA A 34 -32.95 -14.75 -17.34
N LEU A 35 -32.02 -14.26 -18.19
CA LEU A 35 -32.32 -13.30 -19.25
C LEU A 35 -33.23 -13.89 -20.32
N LEU A 36 -33.00 -15.11 -20.76
CA LEU A 36 -33.88 -15.80 -21.69
C LEU A 36 -35.29 -15.95 -21.11
N THR A 37 -35.43 -16.37 -19.85
CA THR A 37 -36.70 -16.50 -19.18
C THR A 37 -37.40 -15.14 -19.05
N LEU A 38 -36.65 -14.08 -18.73
CA LEU A 38 -37.19 -12.72 -18.61
C LEU A 38 -37.75 -12.21 -19.93
N THR A 39 -37.01 -12.38 -21.03
CA THR A 39 -37.45 -11.91 -22.36
C THR A 39 -38.62 -12.71 -22.86
N THR A 40 -38.60 -14.04 -22.73
CA THR A 40 -39.73 -14.89 -23.18
C THR A 40 -40.98 -14.68 -22.35
N SER A 41 -40.87 -14.55 -21.02
CA SER A 41 -42.01 -14.24 -20.15
C SER A 41 -42.56 -12.82 -20.41
N GLY A 42 -41.68 -11.84 -20.68
CA GLY A 42 -42.08 -10.48 -21.04
C GLY A 42 -42.92 -10.46 -22.32
N VAL A 43 -42.50 -11.15 -23.38
CA VAL A 43 -43.28 -11.28 -24.62
C VAL A 43 -44.61 -11.98 -24.34
N SER A 44 -44.60 -13.07 -23.58
CA SER A 44 -45.82 -13.82 -23.24
C SER A 44 -46.83 -12.96 -22.45
N THR A 45 -46.33 -12.11 -21.53
CA THR A 45 -47.16 -11.14 -20.78
C THR A 45 -47.81 -10.14 -21.74
N MET A 46 -47.02 -9.57 -22.67
CA MET A 46 -47.55 -8.63 -23.67
C MET A 46 -48.60 -9.25 -24.60
N HIS A 47 -48.51 -10.56 -24.85
CA HIS A 47 -49.50 -11.31 -25.64
C HIS A 47 -50.68 -11.88 -24.82
N GLY A 48 -50.74 -11.57 -23.51
CA GLY A 48 -51.86 -11.93 -22.64
C GLY A 48 -51.99 -13.42 -22.29
N PHE A 49 -50.85 -14.17 -22.32
CA PHE A 49 -50.86 -15.58 -21.89
C PHE A 49 -51.12 -15.69 -20.39
N SER A 50 -51.91 -16.68 -19.97
CA SER A 50 -52.22 -16.93 -18.57
C SER A 50 -50.97 -17.23 -17.76
N ASN A 51 -50.87 -16.66 -16.55
CA ASN A 51 -49.74 -16.79 -15.63
C ASN A 51 -48.38 -16.22 -16.12
N ALA A 52 -48.33 -15.55 -17.26
CA ALA A 52 -47.09 -14.98 -17.79
C ALA A 52 -46.48 -13.93 -16.83
N ASP A 53 -47.31 -13.15 -16.14
CA ASP A 53 -46.88 -12.14 -15.14
C ASP A 53 -46.12 -12.76 -13.99
N THR A 54 -46.52 -13.93 -13.51
CA THR A 54 -45.82 -14.63 -12.41
C THR A 54 -44.45 -15.11 -12.84
N PHE A 55 -44.35 -15.64 -14.07
CA PHE A 55 -43.03 -16.03 -14.64
C PHE A 55 -42.14 -14.83 -14.89
N LEU A 56 -42.68 -13.68 -15.29
CA LEU A 56 -41.96 -12.43 -15.47
C LEU A 56 -41.34 -11.97 -14.14
N ILE A 57 -42.10 -11.97 -13.05
CA ILE A 57 -41.62 -11.61 -11.72
C ILE A 57 -40.53 -12.58 -11.24
N LEU A 58 -40.74 -13.89 -11.40
CA LEU A 58 -39.74 -14.90 -11.01
C LEU A 58 -38.47 -14.80 -11.83
N ALA A 59 -38.55 -14.53 -13.12
CA ALA A 59 -37.40 -14.31 -13.99
C ALA A 59 -36.60 -13.06 -13.57
N PHE A 60 -37.31 -11.98 -13.24
CA PHE A 60 -36.67 -10.76 -12.74
C PHE A 60 -35.96 -10.98 -11.42
N LEU A 61 -36.57 -11.68 -10.47
CA LEU A 61 -35.94 -12.03 -9.19
C LEU A 61 -34.70 -12.95 -9.36
N SER A 62 -34.79 -13.92 -10.30
CA SER A 62 -33.68 -14.82 -10.61
C SER A 62 -32.52 -14.05 -11.23
N LEU A 63 -32.78 -13.09 -12.12
CA LEU A 63 -31.78 -12.23 -12.72
C LEU A 63 -31.05 -11.37 -11.65
N ILE A 64 -31.81 -10.70 -10.78
CA ILE A 64 -31.25 -9.92 -9.68
C ILE A 64 -30.38 -10.80 -8.77
N SER A 65 -30.86 -12.00 -8.46
CA SER A 65 -30.11 -12.96 -7.63
C SER A 65 -28.77 -13.36 -8.29
N SER A 66 -28.80 -13.73 -9.57
CA SER A 66 -27.59 -14.13 -10.31
C SER A 66 -26.57 -13.00 -10.40
N MET A 67 -27.02 -11.79 -10.74
CA MET A 67 -26.15 -10.62 -10.80
C MET A 67 -25.53 -10.29 -9.44
N THR A 68 -26.32 -10.34 -8.37
CA THR A 68 -25.84 -10.09 -7.00
C THR A 68 -24.73 -11.07 -6.60
N LEU A 69 -24.89 -12.35 -6.91
CA LEU A 69 -23.90 -13.38 -6.58
C LEU A 69 -22.65 -13.26 -7.46
N TRP A 70 -22.82 -12.94 -8.73
CA TRP A 70 -21.71 -12.71 -9.65
C TRP A 70 -20.85 -11.51 -9.20
N TRP A 71 -21.47 -10.37 -8.93
CA TRP A 71 -20.75 -9.19 -8.46
C TRP A 71 -20.09 -9.39 -7.09
N ARG A 72 -20.71 -10.17 -6.21
CA ARG A 72 -20.09 -10.58 -4.94
C ARG A 72 -18.77 -11.30 -5.19
N ASP A 73 -18.74 -12.24 -6.14
CA ASP A 73 -17.53 -13.00 -6.45
C ASP A 73 -16.46 -12.09 -7.08
N VAL A 74 -16.82 -11.18 -8.00
CA VAL A 74 -15.91 -10.19 -8.58
C VAL A 74 -15.28 -9.30 -7.50
N ILE A 75 -16.07 -8.82 -6.54
CA ILE A 75 -15.57 -8.02 -5.42
C ILE A 75 -14.63 -8.84 -4.53
N SER A 76 -14.98 -10.09 -4.27
CA SER A 76 -14.13 -11.01 -3.49
C SER A 76 -12.78 -11.27 -4.17
N GLU A 77 -12.78 -11.50 -5.48
CA GLU A 77 -11.57 -11.69 -6.28
C GLU A 77 -10.68 -10.44 -6.33
N GLY A 78 -11.30 -9.26 -6.40
CA GLY A 78 -10.58 -7.99 -6.40
C GLY A 78 -10.02 -7.56 -5.05
N THR A 79 -10.79 -7.73 -3.96
CA THR A 79 -10.44 -7.19 -2.63
C THR A 79 -9.75 -8.20 -1.72
N TYR A 80 -10.22 -9.47 -1.71
CA TYR A 80 -9.69 -10.47 -0.77
C TYR A 80 -8.66 -11.42 -1.40
N LEU A 81 -8.78 -11.68 -2.69
CA LEU A 81 -7.88 -12.61 -3.40
C LEU A 81 -6.76 -11.91 -4.16
N GLY A 82 -6.78 -10.57 -4.24
CA GLY A 82 -5.71 -9.78 -4.88
C GLY A 82 -5.53 -10.05 -6.39
N ASN A 83 -6.53 -10.62 -7.06
CA ASN A 83 -6.40 -11.02 -8.48
C ASN A 83 -6.46 -9.84 -9.46
N HIS A 84 -6.87 -8.66 -8.99
CA HIS A 84 -6.94 -7.46 -9.82
C HIS A 84 -5.62 -6.70 -9.82
N THR A 85 -4.62 -7.21 -10.54
CA THR A 85 -3.36 -6.53 -10.78
C THR A 85 -3.56 -5.22 -11.55
N LEU A 86 -2.54 -4.37 -11.62
CA LEU A 86 -2.61 -3.11 -12.35
C LEU A 86 -2.98 -3.30 -13.84
N ALA A 87 -2.52 -4.39 -14.47
CA ALA A 87 -2.88 -4.73 -15.84
C ALA A 87 -4.38 -5.09 -15.97
N VAL A 88 -4.92 -5.85 -15.02
CA VAL A 88 -6.35 -6.19 -14.95
C VAL A 88 -7.20 -4.94 -14.71
N GLN A 89 -6.79 -4.04 -13.81
CA GLN A 89 -7.48 -2.77 -13.56
C GLN A 89 -7.51 -1.88 -14.80
N ARG A 90 -6.42 -1.80 -15.57
CA ARG A 90 -6.41 -1.08 -16.86
C ARG A 90 -7.36 -1.71 -17.88
N GLY A 91 -7.42 -3.04 -17.93
CA GLY A 91 -8.37 -3.76 -18.75
C GLY A 91 -9.83 -3.49 -18.36
N LEU A 92 -10.14 -3.48 -17.07
CA LEU A 92 -11.48 -3.15 -16.55
C LEU A 92 -11.87 -1.70 -16.87
N ASN A 93 -10.95 -0.75 -16.71
CA ASN A 93 -11.21 0.65 -17.08
C ASN A 93 -11.49 0.81 -18.58
N MET A 94 -10.75 0.12 -19.44
CA MET A 94 -11.01 0.10 -20.88
C MET A 94 -12.35 -0.56 -21.19
N GLY A 95 -12.71 -1.64 -20.49
CA GLY A 95 -14.01 -2.30 -20.62
C GLY A 95 -15.18 -1.38 -20.27
N VAL A 96 -15.05 -0.60 -19.18
CA VAL A 96 -16.07 0.42 -18.81
C VAL A 96 -16.16 1.52 -19.86
N ALA A 97 -15.05 2.00 -20.41
CA ALA A 97 -15.04 3.00 -21.47
C ALA A 97 -15.74 2.50 -22.74
N LEU A 98 -15.49 1.26 -23.16
CA LEU A 98 -16.16 0.63 -24.29
C LEU A 98 -17.64 0.40 -24.03
N PHE A 99 -18.03 0.03 -22.81
CA PHE A 99 -19.43 -0.06 -22.40
C PHE A 99 -20.13 1.29 -22.55
N ILE A 100 -19.55 2.38 -22.05
CA ILE A 100 -20.11 3.73 -22.19
C ILE A 100 -20.26 4.10 -23.67
N VAL A 101 -19.29 3.77 -24.54
CA VAL A 101 -19.38 4.02 -25.99
C VAL A 101 -20.54 3.21 -26.59
N SER A 102 -20.72 1.94 -26.21
CA SER A 102 -21.82 1.11 -26.71
C SER A 102 -23.18 1.68 -26.33
N GLU A 103 -23.36 2.14 -25.10
CA GLU A 103 -24.57 2.81 -24.63
C GLU A 103 -24.83 4.13 -25.39
N ALA A 104 -23.80 4.93 -25.58
CA ALA A 104 -23.91 6.16 -26.37
C ALA A 104 -24.35 5.91 -27.82
N LEU A 105 -23.83 4.87 -28.48
CA LEU A 105 -24.23 4.48 -29.83
C LEU A 105 -25.66 3.95 -29.88
N PHE A 106 -26.09 3.24 -28.85
CA PHE A 106 -27.48 2.78 -28.73
C PHE A 106 -28.45 3.96 -28.63
N PHE A 107 -28.17 4.93 -27.74
CA PHE A 107 -28.98 6.15 -27.66
C PHE A 107 -28.93 6.98 -28.94
N LEU A 108 -27.79 7.04 -29.61
CA LEU A 108 -27.66 7.72 -30.91
C LEU A 108 -28.66 7.14 -31.93
N ALA A 109 -28.85 5.83 -31.97
CA ALA A 109 -29.82 5.18 -32.84
C ALA A 109 -31.26 5.58 -32.49
N ILE A 110 -31.63 5.66 -31.22
CA ILE A 110 -32.97 6.10 -30.76
C ILE A 110 -33.20 7.57 -31.12
N PHE A 111 -32.23 8.45 -30.88
CA PHE A 111 -32.32 9.85 -31.25
C PHE A 111 -32.40 10.04 -32.78
N TRP A 112 -31.67 9.24 -33.53
CA TRP A 112 -31.82 9.22 -34.99
C TRP A 112 -33.27 8.89 -35.40
N ALA A 113 -33.84 7.85 -34.88
CA ALA A 113 -35.25 7.49 -35.20
C ALA A 113 -36.20 8.63 -34.84
N PHE A 114 -36.02 9.26 -33.67
CA PHE A 114 -36.80 10.42 -33.24
C PHE A 114 -36.63 11.61 -34.20
N PHE A 115 -35.42 12.05 -34.51
CA PHE A 115 -35.17 13.17 -35.38
C PHE A 115 -35.53 12.91 -36.84
N HIS A 116 -35.35 11.68 -37.31
CA HIS A 116 -35.79 11.28 -38.64
C HIS A 116 -37.32 11.49 -38.80
N SER A 117 -38.10 11.09 -37.81
CA SER A 117 -39.54 11.25 -37.82
C SER A 117 -39.96 12.73 -37.55
N ALA A 118 -39.23 13.44 -36.67
CA ALA A 118 -39.59 14.79 -36.29
C ALA A 118 -39.24 15.85 -37.34
N LEU A 119 -38.13 15.68 -38.07
CA LEU A 119 -37.64 16.69 -39.05
C LEU A 119 -38.32 16.52 -40.42
N SER A 120 -38.87 15.33 -40.73
CA SER A 120 -39.57 15.07 -41.95
C SER A 120 -40.83 14.24 -41.69
N PRO A 121 -41.87 14.85 -41.02
CA PRO A 121 -43.07 14.14 -40.68
C PRO A 121 -43.83 13.72 -41.95
N THR A 122 -44.25 12.45 -42.00
CA THR A 122 -44.98 11.88 -43.14
C THR A 122 -46.43 12.40 -43.21
N VAL A 123 -47.03 12.27 -44.36
CA VAL A 123 -48.41 12.68 -44.57
C VAL A 123 -49.37 11.92 -43.66
N GLU A 124 -49.07 10.62 -43.38
CA GLU A 124 -49.83 9.77 -42.46
C GLU A 124 -49.85 10.28 -41.02
N LEU A 125 -48.83 11.05 -40.62
CA LEU A 125 -48.74 11.69 -39.31
C LEU A 125 -49.34 13.11 -39.30
N GLY A 126 -49.99 13.53 -40.38
CA GLY A 126 -50.56 14.87 -40.52
C GLY A 126 -49.51 15.93 -40.91
N ALA A 127 -48.34 15.55 -41.43
CA ALA A 127 -47.24 16.41 -41.83
C ALA A 127 -46.79 17.42 -40.75
N GLN A 128 -46.99 17.11 -39.49
CA GLN A 128 -46.58 17.91 -38.33
C GLN A 128 -46.02 17.06 -37.21
N TRP A 129 -45.26 17.71 -36.30
CA TRP A 129 -44.69 17.08 -35.14
C TRP A 129 -44.85 17.97 -33.90
N PRO A 130 -45.41 17.49 -32.76
CA PRO A 130 -45.98 16.15 -32.55
C PRO A 130 -47.17 15.89 -33.47
N PRO A 131 -47.51 14.58 -33.79
CA PRO A 131 -48.64 14.21 -34.63
C PRO A 131 -49.96 14.77 -34.10
N MET A 132 -50.94 14.95 -35.00
CA MET A 132 -52.29 15.38 -34.61
C MET A 132 -52.93 14.42 -33.61
N GLY A 133 -53.51 14.96 -32.52
CA GLY A 133 -54.18 14.20 -31.47
C GLY A 133 -53.25 13.74 -30.33
N ILE A 134 -51.97 14.05 -30.39
CA ILE A 134 -51.03 13.81 -29.29
C ILE A 134 -50.77 15.11 -28.55
N GLU A 135 -51.11 15.15 -27.26
CA GLU A 135 -50.72 16.20 -26.34
C GLU A 135 -49.37 15.88 -25.72
N ALA A 136 -48.33 16.58 -26.15
CA ALA A 136 -47.01 16.39 -25.61
C ALA A 136 -46.91 16.86 -24.14
N ILE A 137 -46.15 16.13 -23.34
CA ILE A 137 -45.89 16.48 -21.93
C ILE A 137 -45.14 17.83 -21.86
N ASN A 138 -45.58 18.70 -20.93
CA ASN A 138 -44.90 19.98 -20.71
C ASN A 138 -43.48 19.76 -20.15
N PRO A 139 -42.40 20.18 -20.86
CA PRO A 139 -41.02 19.93 -20.44
C PRO A 139 -40.62 20.70 -19.19
N PHE A 140 -41.35 21.77 -18.82
CA PHE A 140 -41.05 22.63 -17.66
C PHE A 140 -41.68 22.17 -16.33
N GLU A 141 -42.40 21.10 -16.33
CA GLU A 141 -43.03 20.51 -15.14
C GLU A 141 -42.22 19.35 -14.58
N LEU A 142 -42.80 18.15 -14.56
CA LEU A 142 -42.17 16.96 -14.02
C LEU A 142 -40.84 16.58 -14.73
N PRO A 143 -40.71 16.69 -16.06
CA PRO A 143 -39.46 16.38 -16.74
C PRO A 143 -38.30 17.27 -16.33
N LEU A 144 -38.55 18.56 -16.05
CA LEU A 144 -37.51 19.47 -15.55
C LEU A 144 -37.04 19.05 -14.16
N LEU A 145 -37.93 18.68 -13.25
CA LEU A 145 -37.59 18.18 -11.92
C LEU A 145 -36.75 16.92 -12.02
N ASN A 146 -37.13 15.98 -12.88
CA ASN A 146 -36.33 14.76 -13.13
C ASN A 146 -34.90 15.09 -13.63
N THR A 147 -34.76 16.06 -14.49
CA THR A 147 -33.45 16.54 -14.97
C THR A 147 -32.60 17.08 -13.81
N VAL A 148 -33.18 17.86 -12.89
CA VAL A 148 -32.46 18.40 -11.71
C VAL A 148 -32.02 17.26 -10.80
N ILE A 149 -32.86 16.25 -10.56
CA ILE A 149 -32.53 15.08 -9.74
C ILE A 149 -31.35 14.30 -10.38
N LEU A 150 -31.39 14.13 -11.70
CA LEU A 150 -30.33 13.42 -12.44
C LEU A 150 -28.99 14.15 -12.37
N LEU A 151 -28.98 15.48 -12.59
CA LEU A 151 -27.77 16.30 -12.44
C LEU A 151 -27.23 16.25 -11.01
N SER A 152 -28.11 16.30 -10.00
CA SER A 152 -27.74 16.15 -8.58
C SER A 152 -27.09 14.78 -8.29
N SER A 153 -27.59 13.71 -8.93
CA SER A 153 -26.95 12.39 -8.80
C SER A 153 -25.55 12.35 -9.39
N GLY A 154 -25.32 13.08 -10.47
CA GLY A 154 -23.97 13.28 -11.05
C GLY A 154 -23.00 13.95 -10.09
N VAL A 155 -23.47 14.95 -9.32
CA VAL A 155 -22.65 15.61 -8.28
C VAL A 155 -22.32 14.64 -7.14
N THR A 156 -23.29 13.86 -6.68
CA THR A 156 -23.07 12.92 -5.57
C THR A 156 -22.15 11.76 -5.96
N VAL A 157 -22.22 11.22 -7.19
CA VAL A 157 -21.29 10.19 -7.66
C VAL A 157 -19.87 10.73 -7.86
N THR A 158 -19.74 11.98 -8.32
CA THR A 158 -18.45 12.67 -8.43
C THR A 158 -17.82 12.87 -7.05
N TYR A 159 -18.59 13.28 -6.06
CA TYR A 159 -18.15 13.38 -4.67
C TYR A 159 -17.69 12.01 -4.14
N ALA A 160 -18.44 10.95 -4.42
CA ALA A 160 -18.06 9.59 -4.03
C ALA A 160 -16.72 9.16 -4.66
N HIS A 161 -16.54 9.44 -5.97
CA HIS A 161 -15.32 9.12 -6.70
C HIS A 161 -14.10 9.86 -6.14
N HIS A 162 -14.18 11.16 -5.91
CA HIS A 162 -13.08 11.92 -5.31
C HIS A 162 -12.78 11.50 -3.87
N SER A 163 -13.80 11.17 -3.08
CA SER A 163 -13.63 10.61 -1.74
C SER A 163 -12.91 9.25 -1.76
N LEU A 164 -13.20 8.43 -2.77
CA LEU A 164 -12.52 7.13 -2.96
C LEU A 164 -11.03 7.32 -3.29
N ILE A 165 -10.69 8.25 -4.21
CA ILE A 165 -9.31 8.60 -4.56
C ILE A 165 -8.54 9.10 -3.34
N GLN A 166 -9.19 9.89 -2.47
CA GLN A 166 -8.60 10.42 -1.23
C GLN A 166 -8.50 9.39 -0.10
N GLY A 167 -9.00 8.16 -0.30
CA GLY A 167 -9.07 7.14 0.74
C GLY A 167 -10.15 7.39 1.82
N ASN A 168 -11.02 8.37 1.62
CA ASN A 168 -12.13 8.66 2.53
C ASN A 168 -13.32 7.72 2.28
N ARG A 169 -13.31 6.57 2.95
CA ARG A 169 -14.35 5.54 2.81
C ARG A 169 -15.75 6.04 3.18
N SER A 170 -15.86 6.84 4.23
CA SER A 170 -17.16 7.36 4.68
C SER A 170 -17.78 8.31 3.66
N GLY A 171 -16.98 9.24 3.11
CA GLY A 171 -17.43 10.15 2.05
C GLY A 171 -17.84 9.40 0.78
N ALA A 172 -17.05 8.40 0.36
CA ALA A 172 -17.38 7.56 -0.78
C ALA A 172 -18.73 6.83 -0.57
N LEU A 173 -18.95 6.26 0.62
CA LEU A 173 -20.18 5.54 0.94
C LEU A 173 -21.40 6.47 0.97
N TYR A 174 -21.30 7.62 1.64
CA TYR A 174 -22.41 8.59 1.68
C TYR A 174 -22.75 9.12 0.29
N GLY A 175 -21.75 9.42 -0.53
CA GLY A 175 -21.96 9.84 -1.92
C GLY A 175 -22.67 8.77 -2.75
N LEU A 176 -22.29 7.49 -2.64
CA LEU A 176 -22.96 6.39 -3.34
C LEU A 176 -24.38 6.16 -2.85
N VAL A 177 -24.63 6.20 -1.53
CA VAL A 177 -25.99 6.06 -0.97
C VAL A 177 -26.89 7.20 -1.47
N ALA A 178 -26.40 8.43 -1.46
CA ALA A 178 -27.15 9.58 -1.99
C ALA A 178 -27.48 9.41 -3.48
N THR A 179 -26.52 8.92 -4.28
CA THR A 179 -26.74 8.62 -5.71
C THR A 179 -27.84 7.57 -5.91
N VAL A 180 -27.83 6.49 -5.12
CA VAL A 180 -28.85 5.43 -5.18
C VAL A 180 -30.24 5.99 -4.80
N ILE A 181 -30.33 6.78 -3.75
CA ILE A 181 -31.60 7.41 -3.34
C ILE A 181 -32.15 8.31 -4.45
N LEU A 182 -31.29 9.17 -5.03
CA LEU A 182 -31.71 10.03 -6.14
C LEU A 182 -32.15 9.23 -7.36
N ALA A 183 -31.51 8.10 -7.67
CA ALA A 183 -31.92 7.22 -8.77
C ALA A 183 -33.27 6.57 -8.50
N ILE A 184 -33.60 6.16 -7.28
CA ILE A 184 -34.91 5.63 -6.89
C ILE A 184 -35.98 6.71 -7.01
N VAL A 185 -35.72 7.93 -6.57
CA VAL A 185 -36.63 9.07 -6.66
C VAL A 185 -36.90 9.42 -8.14
N PHE A 186 -35.84 9.47 -8.96
CA PHE A 186 -35.97 9.67 -10.41
C PHE A 186 -36.89 8.63 -11.05
N THR A 187 -36.63 7.34 -10.75
CA THR A 187 -37.47 6.24 -11.29
C THR A 187 -38.92 6.35 -10.84
N GLY A 188 -39.17 6.75 -9.60
CA GLY A 188 -40.52 7.00 -9.08
C GLY A 188 -41.23 8.11 -9.84
N PHE A 189 -40.61 9.25 -10.08
CA PHE A 189 -41.18 10.35 -10.85
C PHE A 189 -41.36 9.99 -12.33
N GLN A 190 -40.46 9.19 -12.92
CA GLN A 190 -40.65 8.67 -14.28
C GLN A 190 -41.88 7.78 -14.39
N GLY A 191 -42.14 6.96 -13.36
CA GLY A 191 -43.38 6.16 -13.28
C GLY A 191 -44.65 7.04 -13.21
N VAL A 192 -44.62 8.12 -12.40
CA VAL A 192 -45.73 9.09 -12.34
C VAL A 192 -45.94 9.78 -13.70
N GLU A 193 -44.84 10.19 -14.37
CA GLU A 193 -44.91 10.79 -15.70
C GLU A 193 -45.62 9.88 -16.71
N TYR A 194 -45.33 8.56 -16.68
CA TYR A 194 -45.98 7.60 -17.56
C TYR A 194 -47.45 7.38 -17.22
N THR A 195 -47.88 7.55 -15.98
CA THR A 195 -49.31 7.41 -15.60
C THR A 195 -50.11 8.64 -15.93
N VAL A 196 -49.52 9.83 -16.00
CA VAL A 196 -50.19 11.10 -16.32
C VAL A 196 -50.22 11.37 -17.83
N SER A 197 -49.32 10.73 -18.58
CA SER A 197 -49.18 10.91 -20.02
C SER A 197 -50.49 10.56 -20.76
N SER A 198 -50.92 11.41 -21.71
CA SER A 198 -52.13 11.27 -22.50
C SER A 198 -51.97 10.33 -23.70
N PHE A 199 -50.78 9.81 -23.96
CA PHE A 199 -50.46 8.93 -25.09
C PHE A 199 -49.70 7.68 -24.62
N THR A 200 -49.68 6.65 -25.48
CA THR A 200 -49.09 5.34 -25.19
C THR A 200 -47.94 5.00 -26.15
N ILE A 201 -47.19 3.91 -25.89
CA ILE A 201 -46.14 3.41 -26.76
C ILE A 201 -46.62 3.05 -28.16
N SER A 202 -47.90 2.71 -28.30
CA SER A 202 -48.54 2.33 -29.57
C SER A 202 -49.05 3.53 -30.38
N ASP A 203 -48.94 4.75 -29.87
CA ASP A 203 -49.43 5.97 -30.55
C ASP A 203 -48.38 6.49 -31.55
N GLY A 204 -48.16 5.71 -32.60
CA GLY A 204 -47.30 6.06 -33.72
C GLY A 204 -45.80 6.17 -33.40
N ALA A 205 -45.04 6.82 -34.27
CA ALA A 205 -43.61 6.99 -34.13
C ALA A 205 -43.24 7.87 -32.93
N PHE A 206 -44.08 8.85 -32.56
CA PHE A 206 -43.84 9.70 -31.41
C PHE A 206 -43.87 8.92 -30.10
N GLY A 207 -44.98 8.18 -29.85
CA GLY A 207 -45.13 7.36 -28.65
C GLY A 207 -44.03 6.28 -28.55
N SER A 208 -43.77 5.59 -29.65
CA SER A 208 -42.73 4.56 -29.69
C SER A 208 -41.34 5.10 -29.36
N CYS A 209 -40.91 6.18 -29.99
CA CYS A 209 -39.60 6.79 -29.71
C CYS A 209 -39.47 7.35 -28.28
N PHE A 210 -40.55 7.98 -27.80
CA PHE A 210 -40.58 8.55 -26.45
C PHE A 210 -40.47 7.47 -25.39
N TYR A 211 -41.37 6.49 -25.37
CA TYR A 211 -41.38 5.46 -24.33
C TYR A 211 -40.23 4.49 -24.44
N PHE A 212 -39.76 4.17 -25.66
CA PHE A 212 -38.60 3.31 -25.82
C PHE A 212 -37.31 4.02 -25.33
N GLY A 213 -37.12 5.28 -25.70
CA GLY A 213 -35.94 6.06 -25.27
C GLY A 213 -35.90 6.29 -23.76
N THR A 214 -36.99 6.80 -23.19
CA THR A 214 -37.08 7.11 -21.75
C THR A 214 -37.13 5.85 -20.89
N GLY A 215 -37.85 4.80 -21.31
CA GLY A 215 -37.96 3.53 -20.61
C GLY A 215 -36.64 2.76 -20.59
N PHE A 216 -35.91 2.77 -21.71
CA PHE A 216 -34.60 2.14 -21.77
C PHE A 216 -33.58 2.89 -20.88
N HIS A 217 -33.62 4.23 -20.87
CA HIS A 217 -32.81 5.04 -19.95
C HIS A 217 -33.13 4.70 -18.48
N GLY A 218 -34.39 4.57 -18.11
CA GLY A 218 -34.80 4.15 -16.77
C GLY A 218 -34.31 2.75 -16.41
N LEU A 219 -34.35 1.81 -17.33
CA LEU A 219 -33.85 0.43 -17.13
C LEU A 219 -32.33 0.40 -16.93
N THR A 220 -31.57 1.11 -17.74
CA THR A 220 -30.11 1.20 -17.58
C THR A 220 -29.72 1.84 -16.25
N THR A 221 -30.47 2.86 -15.79
CA THR A 221 -30.27 3.49 -14.47
C THR A 221 -30.45 2.47 -13.33
N ILE A 222 -31.51 1.63 -13.38
CA ILE A 222 -31.74 0.58 -12.37
C ILE A 222 -30.64 -0.47 -12.38
N ILE A 223 -30.18 -0.91 -13.56
CA ILE A 223 -29.11 -1.90 -13.71
C ILE A 223 -27.77 -1.36 -13.14
N CYS A 224 -27.45 -0.10 -13.40
CA CYS A 224 -26.24 0.54 -12.88
C CYS A 224 -26.24 0.69 -11.35
N VAL A 225 -27.42 0.82 -10.73
CA VAL A 225 -27.55 0.98 -9.26
C VAL A 225 -27.42 -0.34 -8.51
N ALA A 226 -27.77 -1.46 -9.11
CA ALA A 226 -27.76 -2.78 -8.47
C ALA A 226 -26.40 -3.19 -7.86
N PRO A 227 -25.23 -2.97 -8.49
CA PRO A 227 -23.92 -3.24 -7.89
C PRO A 227 -23.65 -2.46 -6.61
N PHE A 228 -24.12 -1.21 -6.51
CA PHE A 228 -23.88 -0.36 -5.34
C PHE A 228 -24.64 -0.84 -4.09
N ILE A 229 -25.82 -1.43 -4.25
CA ILE A 229 -26.59 -2.03 -3.15
C ILE A 229 -25.81 -3.22 -2.52
N ASN A 230 -25.08 -3.97 -3.33
CA ASN A 230 -24.26 -5.09 -2.84
C ASN A 230 -23.05 -4.64 -2.01
N ILE A 231 -22.45 -3.52 -2.35
CA ILE A 231 -21.34 -2.92 -1.57
C ILE A 231 -21.83 -2.56 -0.15
N TYR A 232 -23.05 -2.08 -0.02
CA TYR A 232 -23.68 -1.77 1.27
C TYR A 232 -23.95 -3.04 2.12
N LYS A 233 -24.46 -4.11 1.52
CA LYS A 233 -24.71 -5.41 2.19
C LYS A 233 -23.41 -6.07 2.70
N LEU A 234 -22.31 -5.91 1.99
CA LEU A 234 -20.99 -6.40 2.44
C LEU A 234 -20.52 -5.68 3.72
N LYS A 235 -20.79 -4.37 3.85
CA LYS A 235 -20.44 -3.63 5.07
C LYS A 235 -21.23 -4.11 6.30
N THR A 236 -22.53 -4.40 6.15
CA THR A 236 -23.34 -4.90 7.28
C THR A 236 -22.97 -6.32 7.67
N LYS A 237 -22.47 -7.15 6.75
CA LYS A 237 -22.02 -8.50 7.03
C LYS A 237 -20.62 -8.54 7.67
N THR A 238 -19.72 -7.63 7.27
CA THR A 238 -18.41 -7.48 7.94
C THR A 238 -18.58 -6.96 9.37
N ASN A 239 -19.44 -5.98 9.61
CA ASN A 239 -19.74 -5.53 10.97
C ASN A 239 -20.44 -6.62 11.82
N ARG A 240 -21.27 -7.51 11.22
CA ARG A 240 -21.83 -8.68 11.92
C ARG A 240 -20.81 -9.80 12.12
N LEU A 241 -19.87 -9.98 11.21
CA LEU A 241 -18.74 -10.92 11.35
C LEU A 241 -17.74 -10.41 12.39
N GLU A 242 -17.48 -9.11 12.44
CA GLU A 242 -16.67 -8.49 13.51
C GLU A 242 -17.33 -8.67 14.87
N ASN A 243 -18.64 -8.48 14.99
CA ASN A 243 -19.38 -8.73 16.25
C ASN A 243 -19.56 -10.22 16.62
N ASN A 244 -19.46 -11.15 15.64
CA ASN A 244 -19.50 -12.60 15.89
C ASN A 244 -18.11 -13.24 16.01
N LEU A 245 -17.02 -12.50 15.69
CA LEU A 245 -15.63 -12.93 15.88
C LEU A 245 -15.08 -12.61 17.26
N GLU A 246 -15.87 -11.99 18.14
CA GLU A 246 -15.52 -11.82 19.56
C GLU A 246 -15.41 -13.15 20.34
N ILE A 247 -15.64 -14.31 19.72
CA ILE A 247 -15.63 -15.63 20.41
C ILE A 247 -14.49 -16.54 19.89
N ASN A 248 -13.55 -16.09 19.07
CA ASN A 248 -12.37 -16.91 18.75
C ASN A 248 -11.07 -16.16 19.06
N ASN A 249 -10.61 -16.36 20.29
CA ASN A 249 -9.34 -15.93 20.82
C ASN A 249 -8.16 -16.55 20.03
N ASN A 250 -7.68 -15.86 19.02
CA ASN A 250 -6.31 -15.93 18.52
C ASN A 250 -5.92 -14.66 17.76
N ASN A 251 -6.43 -13.50 18.20
CA ASN A 251 -6.07 -12.23 17.61
C ASN A 251 -4.90 -11.61 18.37
N ASN A 252 -3.73 -11.59 17.75
CA ASN A 252 -2.52 -10.89 18.17
C ASN A 252 -2.67 -9.34 18.07
N ASN A 253 -3.83 -8.79 18.37
CA ASN A 253 -4.11 -7.36 18.35
C ASN A 253 -4.10 -6.80 19.77
N LEU A 254 -3.53 -5.62 19.96
CA LEU A 254 -3.50 -4.95 21.26
C LEU A 254 -4.78 -4.14 21.48
N LEU A 255 -5.51 -4.48 22.53
CA LEU A 255 -6.67 -3.69 22.99
C LEU A 255 -6.19 -2.46 23.77
N ILE A 256 -6.50 -1.27 23.28
CA ILE A 256 -6.26 0.00 23.97
C ILE A 256 -7.56 0.46 24.61
N THR A 257 -7.54 0.68 25.92
CA THR A 257 -8.68 1.18 26.69
C THR A 257 -8.33 2.53 27.32
N MET A 258 -9.07 3.58 26.95
CA MET A 258 -8.92 4.92 27.53
C MET A 258 -9.91 5.11 28.65
N PRO A 259 -9.48 5.53 29.86
CA PRO A 259 -10.40 5.88 30.92
C PRO A 259 -11.23 7.12 30.59
N SER A 260 -12.53 7.03 30.85
CA SER A 260 -13.46 8.12 30.58
C SER A 260 -13.14 9.35 31.43
N PHE A 261 -13.04 10.52 30.80
CA PHE A 261 -13.11 11.82 31.46
C PHE A 261 -14.52 12.39 31.28
N LYS A 262 -15.26 12.55 32.37
CA LYS A 262 -16.63 13.11 32.43
C LYS A 262 -17.68 12.33 31.63
N ASN A 263 -18.30 11.33 32.25
CA ASN A 263 -19.57 10.69 31.84
C ASN A 263 -19.73 10.25 30.36
N LYS A 264 -18.65 9.93 29.66
CA LYS A 264 -18.69 9.20 28.43
C LYS A 264 -18.12 7.81 28.64
N GLU A 265 -18.71 6.82 27.99
CA GLU A 265 -18.25 5.43 27.98
C GLU A 265 -16.76 5.34 27.61
N SER A 266 -16.01 4.42 28.22
CA SER A 266 -14.60 4.18 27.93
C SER A 266 -14.48 3.76 26.47
N GLU A 267 -13.76 4.54 25.65
CA GLU A 267 -13.48 4.16 24.27
C GLU A 267 -12.37 3.11 24.26
N SER A 268 -12.67 1.93 23.73
CA SER A 268 -11.68 0.90 23.44
C SER A 268 -11.55 0.69 21.93
N TYR A 269 -10.31 0.46 21.47
CA TYR A 269 -10.03 0.14 20.07
C TYR A 269 -8.84 -0.81 19.98
N PHE A 270 -8.81 -1.58 18.89
CA PHE A 270 -7.73 -2.54 18.62
C PHE A 270 -6.68 -1.92 17.70
N LEU A 271 -5.40 -2.15 18.03
CA LEU A 271 -4.27 -1.88 17.17
C LEU A 271 -3.82 -3.20 16.51
N GLU A 272 -3.73 -3.18 15.18
CA GLU A 272 -3.28 -4.33 14.39
C GLU A 272 -1.81 -4.63 14.67
N LYS A 273 -1.48 -5.92 14.78
CA LYS A 273 -0.12 -6.39 15.02
C LYS A 273 0.87 -5.87 13.97
N ASP A 274 0.49 -5.87 12.69
CA ASP A 274 1.34 -5.39 11.59
C ASP A 274 1.71 -3.91 11.74
N PHE A 275 0.74 -3.09 12.19
CA PHE A 275 1.02 -1.69 12.52
C PHE A 275 1.95 -1.58 13.73
N LEU A 276 1.71 -2.35 14.78
CA LEU A 276 2.52 -2.31 16.00
C LEU A 276 3.98 -2.67 15.71
N GLU A 277 4.22 -3.77 15.00
CA GLU A 277 5.57 -4.20 14.63
C GLU A 277 6.28 -3.14 13.79
N TRP A 278 5.60 -2.58 12.78
CA TRP A 278 6.14 -1.49 11.97
C TRP A 278 6.44 -0.24 12.82
N PHE A 279 5.51 0.16 13.69
CA PHE A 279 5.65 1.33 14.56
C PHE A 279 6.80 1.20 15.56
N ILE A 280 7.01 0.00 16.11
CA ILE A 280 8.15 -0.29 16.99
C ILE A 280 9.47 -0.16 16.20
N GLY A 281 9.57 -0.79 15.01
CA GLY A 281 10.76 -0.67 14.15
C GLY A 281 11.06 0.79 13.77
N PHE A 282 10.03 1.54 13.44
CA PHE A 282 10.14 2.97 13.12
C PHE A 282 10.53 3.81 14.34
N THR A 283 10.06 3.46 15.54
CA THR A 283 10.46 4.09 16.79
C THR A 283 11.91 3.74 17.16
N ASP A 284 12.34 2.51 16.94
CA ASP A 284 13.75 2.11 17.11
C ASP A 284 14.69 2.95 16.25
N ALA A 285 14.26 3.35 15.04
CA ALA A 285 15.01 4.25 14.19
C ALA A 285 14.89 5.73 14.64
N GLU A 286 13.69 6.31 14.65
CA GLU A 286 13.45 7.76 14.75
C GLU A 286 12.82 8.24 16.08
N GLY A 287 12.37 7.31 16.94
CA GLY A 287 11.69 7.65 18.21
C GLY A 287 12.63 8.21 19.27
N ASN A 288 12.08 9.05 20.14
CA ASN A 288 12.80 9.64 21.28
C ASN A 288 11.88 9.76 22.51
N PHE A 289 12.41 9.39 23.68
CA PHE A 289 11.78 9.56 24.98
C PHE A 289 12.53 10.64 25.73
N ASN A 290 11.83 11.64 26.27
CA ASN A 290 12.44 12.77 26.93
C ASN A 290 11.74 13.09 28.26
N ILE A 291 12.55 13.35 29.30
CA ILE A 291 12.13 13.83 30.62
C ILE A 291 12.67 15.25 30.78
N LYS A 292 11.79 16.25 30.74
CA LYS A 292 12.13 17.65 30.92
C LYS A 292 11.78 18.09 32.33
N LEU A 293 12.79 18.57 33.06
CA LEU A 293 12.64 19.12 34.44
C LEU A 293 12.75 20.62 34.38
N ASN A 294 11.70 21.33 34.87
CA ASN A 294 11.69 22.78 34.90
C ASN A 294 12.16 23.29 36.28
N ASN A 295 12.99 24.33 36.30
CA ASN A 295 13.58 24.92 37.49
C ASN A 295 14.32 23.89 38.35
N LEU A 296 15.27 23.17 37.73
CA LEU A 296 16.13 22.21 38.43
C LEU A 296 17.17 22.95 39.27
N ASN A 297 17.02 22.92 40.61
CA ASN A 297 17.97 23.47 41.57
C ASN A 297 18.28 22.42 42.62
N ASN A 298 19.57 22.21 42.96
CA ASN A 298 20.06 21.35 44.03
C ASN A 298 19.22 20.09 44.33
N ASN A 299 19.05 19.24 43.31
CA ASN A 299 18.28 17.98 43.40
C ASN A 299 16.74 18.11 43.57
N THR A 300 16.16 19.27 43.30
CA THR A 300 14.69 19.48 43.28
C THR A 300 14.27 20.13 41.96
N PHE A 301 13.03 19.88 41.55
CA PHE A 301 12.39 20.55 40.40
C PHE A 301 10.99 21.01 40.75
N LYS A 302 10.50 22.02 40.01
CA LYS A 302 9.14 22.52 40.20
C LYS A 302 8.11 21.65 39.45
N ASN A 303 8.38 21.35 38.16
CA ASN A 303 7.49 20.57 37.31
C ASN A 303 8.31 19.62 36.46
N VAL A 304 7.73 18.44 36.15
CA VAL A 304 8.24 17.45 35.20
C VAL A 304 7.31 17.35 34.02
N GLN A 305 7.89 17.27 32.82
CA GLN A 305 7.15 17.04 31.59
C GLN A 305 7.76 15.82 30.86
N PHE A 306 6.92 14.89 30.49
CA PHE A 306 7.27 13.71 29.71
C PHE A 306 6.89 13.90 28.26
N THR A 307 7.74 13.47 27.35
CA THR A 307 7.47 13.60 25.93
C THR A 307 7.95 12.35 25.21
N PHE A 308 7.05 11.70 24.49
CA PHE A 308 7.39 10.78 23.42
C PHE A 308 7.34 11.56 22.10
N GLN A 309 8.36 11.40 21.26
CA GLN A 309 8.52 12.20 20.05
C GLN A 309 9.05 11.36 18.91
N ILE A 310 8.53 11.59 17.69
CA ILE A 310 9.11 11.14 16.42
C ILE A 310 9.29 12.38 15.54
N GLY A 311 10.51 12.60 15.01
CA GLY A 311 10.82 13.78 14.20
C GLY A 311 11.30 13.40 12.81
N LEU A 312 10.64 13.95 11.75
CA LEU A 312 10.95 13.69 10.35
C LEU A 312 11.17 14.98 9.56
N HIS A 313 11.58 14.83 8.29
CA HIS A 313 11.53 15.92 7.33
C HIS A 313 10.05 16.28 7.03
N GLU A 314 9.80 17.51 6.63
CA GLU A 314 8.44 18.01 6.35
C GLU A 314 7.71 17.18 5.28
N ASP A 315 8.43 16.66 4.32
CA ASP A 315 7.88 15.85 3.22
C ASP A 315 7.24 14.54 3.70
N ASP A 316 7.70 13.98 4.84
CA ASP A 316 7.15 12.76 5.45
C ASP A 316 6.01 13.03 6.45
N ARG A 317 5.38 14.22 6.41
CA ARG A 317 4.27 14.60 7.31
C ARG A 317 3.11 13.60 7.29
N GLU A 318 2.80 13.04 6.13
CA GLU A 318 1.68 12.11 5.96
C GLU A 318 1.81 10.88 6.86
N VAL A 319 3.02 10.34 7.02
CA VAL A 319 3.29 9.20 7.90
C VAL A 319 3.04 9.55 9.36
N LEU A 320 3.45 10.74 9.81
CA LEU A 320 3.16 11.19 11.18
C LEU A 320 1.66 11.39 11.40
N SER A 321 0.94 11.89 10.39
CA SER A 321 -0.53 12.00 10.43
C SER A 321 -1.20 10.63 10.49
N TYR A 322 -0.68 9.66 9.75
CA TYR A 322 -1.14 8.27 9.82
C TYR A 322 -0.94 7.68 11.24
N ILE A 323 0.25 7.85 11.85
CA ILE A 323 0.55 7.41 13.21
C ILE A 323 -0.41 8.05 14.20
N MET A 324 -0.59 9.38 14.15
CA MET A 324 -1.49 10.14 15.03
C MET A 324 -2.93 9.64 14.94
N ASN A 325 -3.44 9.42 13.73
CA ASN A 325 -4.81 8.96 13.50
C ASN A 325 -5.01 7.52 13.96
N THR A 326 -4.01 6.64 13.80
CA THR A 326 -4.07 5.25 14.23
C THR A 326 -3.99 5.12 15.76
N LEU A 327 -3.08 5.86 16.40
CA LEU A 327 -2.93 5.89 17.86
C LEU A 327 -4.03 6.70 18.56
N LYS A 328 -4.75 7.55 17.84
CA LYS A 328 -5.77 8.48 18.35
C LYS A 328 -5.27 9.37 19.48
N CYS A 329 -3.99 9.69 19.51
CA CYS A 329 -3.38 10.56 20.52
C CYS A 329 -2.25 11.39 19.95
N GLY A 330 -1.80 12.41 20.73
CA GLY A 330 -0.69 13.27 20.36
C GLY A 330 -1.08 14.40 19.41
N HIS A 331 -0.07 15.15 18.97
CA HIS A 331 -0.21 16.26 18.03
C HIS A 331 1.04 16.40 17.16
N ILE A 332 0.87 17.03 16.01
CA ILE A 332 1.95 17.29 15.06
C ILE A 332 2.31 18.77 15.09
N SER A 333 3.61 19.06 15.26
CA SER A 333 4.15 20.42 15.23
C SER A 333 5.22 20.55 14.13
N LYS A 334 5.20 21.68 13.44
CA LYS A 334 6.19 22.03 12.39
C LYS A 334 7.19 23.04 12.94
N SER A 335 8.48 22.81 12.71
CA SER A 335 9.56 23.73 13.04
C SER A 335 10.72 23.62 12.06
N LYS A 336 11.09 24.73 11.42
CA LYS A 336 12.28 24.87 10.53
C LYS A 336 12.49 23.73 9.53
N GLY A 337 11.44 23.37 8.75
CA GLY A 337 11.53 22.32 7.73
C GLY A 337 11.46 20.89 8.29
N ARG A 338 11.26 20.74 9.59
CA ARG A 338 11.01 19.47 10.28
C ARG A 338 9.59 19.41 10.81
N VAL A 339 9.05 18.22 10.85
CA VAL A 339 7.75 17.92 11.44
C VAL A 339 7.95 16.88 12.52
N ASN A 340 7.35 17.13 13.70
CA ASN A 340 7.47 16.25 14.84
C ASN A 340 6.08 15.85 15.32
N PHE A 341 5.91 14.57 15.58
CA PHE A 341 4.79 14.02 16.33
C PHE A 341 5.15 13.97 17.80
N PHE A 342 4.28 14.51 18.66
CA PHE A 342 4.48 14.57 20.13
C PHE A 342 3.32 13.95 20.88
N VAL A 343 3.62 13.18 21.92
CA VAL A 343 2.68 12.78 22.95
C VAL A 343 3.22 13.28 24.29
N ASN A 344 2.55 14.29 24.87
CA ASN A 344 2.97 14.95 26.11
C ASN A 344 1.97 14.74 27.25
N ASP A 345 0.77 14.32 26.95
CA ASP A 345 -0.30 14.12 27.89
C ASP A 345 -0.09 12.81 28.65
N LEU A 346 -0.14 12.91 29.99
CA LEU A 346 0.17 11.80 30.89
C LEU A 346 -0.77 10.60 30.69
N ASN A 347 -2.04 10.85 30.36
CA ASN A 347 -3.01 9.77 30.17
C ASN A 347 -2.72 8.99 28.89
N SER A 348 -2.45 9.67 27.76
CA SER A 348 -2.05 9.02 26.52
C SER A 348 -0.74 8.26 26.66
N LEU A 349 0.21 8.79 27.44
CA LEU A 349 1.45 8.07 27.76
C LEU A 349 1.18 6.80 28.56
N LEU A 350 0.34 6.84 29.58
CA LEU A 350 0.04 5.70 30.47
C LEU A 350 -0.84 4.63 29.81
N HIS A 351 -1.82 5.04 28.99
CA HIS A 351 -2.85 4.13 28.47
C HIS A 351 -2.66 3.72 27.02
N ILE A 352 -1.79 4.42 26.27
CA ILE A 352 -1.52 4.10 24.86
C ILE A 352 -0.04 3.78 24.66
N ILE A 353 0.85 4.73 24.93
CA ILE A 353 2.27 4.62 24.54
C ILE A 353 3.00 3.53 25.34
N ILE A 354 2.87 3.55 26.67
CA ILE A 354 3.52 2.55 27.53
C ILE A 354 2.98 1.14 27.25
N PRO A 355 1.67 0.87 27.18
CA PRO A 355 1.16 -0.45 26.83
C PRO A 355 1.62 -0.99 25.49
N ILE A 356 1.80 -0.14 24.47
CA ILE A 356 2.34 -0.55 23.16
C ILE A 356 3.75 -1.10 23.31
N PHE A 357 4.66 -0.36 23.97
CA PHE A 357 6.05 -0.78 24.13
C PHE A 357 6.25 -1.89 25.18
N ASP A 358 5.28 -2.10 26.06
CA ASP A 358 5.23 -3.27 26.93
C ASP A 358 4.75 -4.53 26.19
N TYR A 359 3.85 -4.38 25.23
CA TYR A 359 3.32 -5.49 24.44
C TYR A 359 4.32 -5.96 23.37
N VAL A 360 4.97 -5.03 22.66
CA VAL A 360 6.04 -5.32 21.72
C VAL A 360 7.27 -4.51 22.12
N ASN A 361 8.32 -5.18 22.56
CA ASN A 361 9.52 -4.51 23.04
C ASN A 361 10.29 -3.83 21.89
N LEU A 362 10.96 -2.71 22.21
CA LEU A 362 11.97 -2.10 21.37
C LEU A 362 13.18 -3.02 21.25
N ASN A 363 13.80 -3.09 20.09
CA ASN A 363 14.96 -3.94 19.80
C ASN A 363 16.30 -3.17 19.88
N SER A 364 16.28 -1.84 19.85
CA SER A 364 17.46 -0.98 19.94
C SER A 364 17.78 -0.59 21.38
N SER A 365 18.90 0.13 21.58
CA SER A 365 19.27 0.70 22.86
C SER A 365 18.21 1.66 23.44
N LYS A 366 17.22 2.10 22.63
CA LYS A 366 16.09 2.92 23.08
C LYS A 366 15.17 2.20 24.08
N TYR A 367 15.22 0.86 24.13
CA TYR A 367 14.52 0.09 25.15
C TYR A 367 14.87 0.55 26.58
N TYR A 368 16.13 0.81 26.88
CA TYR A 368 16.54 1.29 28.20
C TYR A 368 16.07 2.72 28.50
N HIS A 369 16.09 3.58 27.47
CA HIS A 369 15.49 4.92 27.59
C HIS A 369 14.01 4.83 27.90
N PHE A 370 13.30 3.90 27.23
CA PHE A 370 11.89 3.64 27.48
C PHE A 370 11.64 3.13 28.92
N GLU A 371 12.41 2.17 29.42
CA GLU A 371 12.24 1.65 30.79
C GLU A 371 12.44 2.73 31.86
N LEU A 372 13.47 3.57 31.72
CA LEU A 372 13.70 4.71 32.61
C LEU A 372 12.58 5.76 32.51
N PHE A 373 12.16 6.04 31.28
CA PHE A 373 11.03 6.94 31.03
C PHE A 373 9.74 6.40 31.66
N LYS A 374 9.40 5.14 31.47
CA LYS A 374 8.28 4.44 32.07
C LYS A 374 8.32 4.52 33.58
N LYS A 375 9.46 4.22 34.21
CA LYS A 375 9.65 4.34 35.66
C LYS A 375 9.31 5.74 36.16
N ALA A 376 9.81 6.79 35.49
CA ALA A 376 9.57 8.18 35.88
C ALA A 376 8.10 8.59 35.71
N VAL A 377 7.43 8.09 34.63
CA VAL A 377 6.00 8.31 34.41
C VAL A 377 5.16 7.68 35.52
N PHE A 378 5.44 6.43 35.93
CA PHE A 378 4.73 5.77 37.02
C PHE A 378 4.94 6.48 38.39
N LEU A 379 6.16 6.94 38.71
CA LEU A 379 6.39 7.75 39.90
C LEU A 379 5.54 9.03 39.92
N THR A 380 5.27 9.56 38.75
CA THR A 380 4.40 10.75 38.62
C THR A 380 2.92 10.39 38.75
N LYS A 381 2.48 9.27 38.18
CA LYS A 381 1.12 8.73 38.37
C LYS A 381 0.79 8.52 39.82
N ASP A 382 1.71 7.92 40.58
CA ASP A 382 1.56 7.59 42.00
C ASP A 382 1.77 8.80 42.92
N LYS A 383 1.91 10.00 42.35
CA LYS A 383 2.18 11.27 43.08
C LYS A 383 3.48 11.25 43.91
N SER A 384 4.34 10.26 43.76
CA SER A 384 5.63 10.16 44.43
C SER A 384 6.56 11.31 44.07
N HIS A 385 6.38 11.93 42.88
CA HIS A 385 7.11 13.11 42.42
C HIS A 385 6.90 14.36 43.29
N LEU A 386 5.94 14.34 44.21
CA LEU A 386 5.72 15.42 45.20
C LEU A 386 6.65 15.28 46.42
N LEU A 387 7.14 14.08 46.69
CA LEU A 387 8.08 13.75 47.78
C LEU A 387 9.53 13.90 47.27
N ASP A 388 10.44 14.32 48.13
CA ASP A 388 11.84 14.56 47.79
C ASP A 388 12.54 13.28 47.29
N LYS A 389 12.22 12.11 47.87
CA LYS A 389 12.71 10.82 47.40
C LYS A 389 12.29 10.54 45.96
N GLY A 390 11.03 10.76 45.59
CA GLY A 390 10.52 10.55 44.25
C GLY A 390 11.08 11.57 43.26
N LYS A 391 11.29 12.83 43.65
CA LYS A 391 11.97 13.83 42.85
C LYS A 391 13.38 13.39 42.51
N LEU A 392 14.12 12.91 43.52
CA LEU A 392 15.50 12.42 43.30
C LEU A 392 15.54 11.23 42.37
N GLU A 393 14.60 10.29 42.49
CA GLU A 393 14.52 9.14 41.56
C GLU A 393 14.26 9.58 40.13
N ILE A 394 13.38 10.54 39.87
CA ILE A 394 13.12 11.07 38.50
C ILE A 394 14.37 11.78 37.93
N ILE A 395 15.08 12.55 38.78
CA ILE A 395 16.34 13.20 38.41
C ILE A 395 17.39 12.12 38.01
N ASN A 396 17.47 11.04 38.79
CA ASN A 396 18.39 9.93 38.48
C ASN A 396 18.01 9.24 37.18
N CYS A 397 16.73 8.93 36.94
CA CYS A 397 16.30 8.38 35.66
C CYS A 397 16.73 9.26 34.45
N ARG A 398 16.54 10.58 34.56
CA ARG A 398 16.98 11.52 33.53
C ARG A 398 18.50 11.53 33.35
N LYS A 399 19.29 11.54 34.44
CA LYS A 399 20.75 11.50 34.38
C LYS A 399 21.23 10.20 33.73
N GLU A 400 20.66 9.06 34.11
CA GLU A 400 20.98 7.77 33.51
C GLU A 400 20.65 7.73 32.02
N MET A 401 19.51 8.26 31.58
CA MET A 401 19.18 8.38 30.15
C MET A 401 20.22 9.21 29.40
N GLN A 402 20.72 10.30 29.98
CA GLN A 402 21.78 11.12 29.38
C GLN A 402 23.12 10.39 29.32
N MET A 403 23.48 9.66 30.38
CA MET A 403 24.72 8.87 30.40
C MET A 403 24.71 7.70 29.44
N MET A 404 23.55 7.06 29.22
CA MET A 404 23.40 5.94 28.31
C MET A 404 23.44 6.36 26.84
N SER A 405 23.24 7.64 26.51
CA SER A 405 23.46 8.12 25.16
C SER A 405 24.90 7.91 24.70
N ASP A 406 25.89 7.90 25.64
CA ASP A 406 27.30 7.84 25.37
C ASP A 406 27.96 6.51 25.75
N LYS A 407 27.31 5.63 26.50
CA LYS A 407 27.88 4.39 27.04
C LYS A 407 27.17 3.13 26.55
N TRP A 408 27.96 2.07 26.49
CA TRP A 408 27.62 0.72 26.07
C TRP A 408 26.44 0.08 26.85
N VAL A 409 25.62 -0.73 26.15
CA VAL A 409 24.45 -1.41 26.66
C VAL A 409 24.80 -2.84 27.12
N PRO A 410 24.30 -3.32 28.29
CA PRO A 410 24.59 -4.67 28.78
C PRO A 410 24.03 -5.80 27.91
N ASN A 411 24.75 -6.92 27.82
CA ASN A 411 24.44 -8.09 27.00
C ASN A 411 23.08 -8.78 27.31
N SER A 412 22.45 -8.53 28.45
CA SER A 412 21.22 -9.23 28.87
C SER A 412 19.98 -8.94 28.00
N MET A 413 20.02 -7.92 27.15
CA MET A 413 18.90 -7.52 26.29
C MET A 413 18.85 -8.31 24.97
N TYR A 414 19.99 -8.74 24.46
CA TYR A 414 20.08 -9.30 23.11
C TYR A 414 19.37 -10.65 22.93
N SER A 415 19.05 -11.35 24.01
CA SER A 415 18.22 -12.56 23.97
C SER A 415 16.74 -12.29 23.67
N LYS A 416 16.27 -11.04 23.77
CA LYS A 416 14.88 -10.63 23.56
C LYS A 416 14.61 -9.95 22.22
N ILE A 417 15.64 -9.74 21.38
CA ILE A 417 15.48 -9.12 20.06
C ILE A 417 14.63 -10.03 19.19
N ASN A 418 13.51 -9.51 18.75
CA ASN A 418 12.59 -10.19 17.82
C ASN A 418 12.41 -9.34 16.56
N ILE A 419 12.90 -9.83 15.43
CA ILE A 419 12.84 -9.14 14.14
C ILE A 419 11.78 -9.81 13.29
N THR A 420 10.81 -9.00 12.80
CA THR A 420 9.80 -9.41 11.83
C THR A 420 9.94 -8.57 10.56
N ASN A 421 9.29 -8.97 9.47
CA ASN A 421 9.31 -8.18 8.22
C ASN A 421 8.74 -6.78 8.44
N ASN A 422 7.65 -6.65 9.21
CA ASN A 422 7.04 -5.35 9.52
C ASN A 422 7.97 -4.48 10.36
N TRP A 423 8.61 -5.07 11.39
CA TRP A 423 9.60 -4.34 12.18
C TRP A 423 10.78 -3.86 11.33
N LEU A 424 11.32 -4.75 10.47
CA LEU A 424 12.43 -4.40 9.58
C LEU A 424 12.05 -3.28 8.61
N ALA A 425 10.84 -3.32 8.05
CA ALA A 425 10.33 -2.26 7.17
C ALA A 425 10.24 -0.91 7.92
N GLY A 426 9.71 -0.90 9.15
CA GLY A 426 9.67 0.30 9.99
C GLY A 426 11.06 0.85 10.32
N PHE A 427 12.01 -0.03 10.63
CA PHE A 427 13.41 0.36 10.88
C PHE A 427 14.08 0.91 9.63
N ILE A 428 13.84 0.32 8.46
CA ILE A 428 14.32 0.81 7.16
C ILE A 428 13.68 2.16 6.81
N ASP A 429 12.40 2.36 7.10
CA ASP A 429 11.72 3.65 6.91
C ASP A 429 12.40 4.79 7.66
N GLY A 430 13.02 4.53 8.82
CA GLY A 430 13.85 5.50 9.53
C GLY A 430 15.29 5.54 8.99
N ASP A 431 16.09 4.49 9.23
CA ASP A 431 17.54 4.46 9.05
C ASP A 431 18.02 3.88 7.71
N GLY A 432 17.13 3.29 6.89
CA GLY A 432 17.49 2.64 5.63
C GLY A 432 17.88 3.62 4.53
N SER A 433 18.84 3.22 3.69
CA SER A 433 19.28 3.97 2.53
C SER A 433 19.38 3.08 1.29
N PHE A 434 18.57 3.39 0.28
CA PHE A 434 18.64 2.83 -1.06
C PHE A 434 19.58 3.70 -1.89
N SER A 435 20.71 3.16 -2.29
CA SER A 435 21.78 3.93 -2.92
C SER A 435 22.48 3.12 -4.01
N TYR A 436 23.51 3.71 -4.61
CA TYR A 436 24.32 3.10 -5.66
C TYR A 436 25.77 3.56 -5.52
N ASN A 437 26.70 2.73 -5.97
CA ASN A 437 28.10 3.09 -6.15
C ASN A 437 28.48 2.90 -7.61
N LYS A 438 28.79 3.98 -8.33
CA LYS A 438 28.87 4.01 -9.80
C LYS A 438 27.54 3.54 -10.39
N TYR A 439 27.47 2.32 -10.94
CA TYR A 439 26.26 1.72 -11.48
C TYR A 439 25.77 0.50 -10.68
N VAL A 440 26.40 0.21 -9.52
CA VAL A 440 26.03 -0.92 -8.66
C VAL A 440 25.04 -0.48 -7.61
N PRO A 441 23.78 -0.95 -7.62
CA PRO A 441 22.82 -0.70 -6.55
C PRO A 441 23.31 -1.31 -5.23
N ARG A 442 23.04 -0.63 -4.13
CA ARG A 442 23.34 -1.11 -2.79
C ARG A 442 22.27 -0.67 -1.79
N PHE A 443 22.07 -1.47 -0.79
CA PHE A 443 21.29 -1.15 0.39
C PHE A 443 22.22 -0.96 1.57
N ARG A 444 21.92 0.03 2.43
CA ARG A 444 22.73 0.34 3.61
C ARG A 444 21.82 0.74 4.77
N LEU A 445 22.12 0.18 5.95
CA LEU A 445 21.67 0.66 7.26
C LEU A 445 22.90 1.19 7.99
N GLU A 446 22.75 2.33 8.69
CA GLU A 446 23.84 2.93 9.46
C GLU A 446 23.30 3.55 10.74
N ASN A 447 23.89 3.21 11.88
CA ASN A 447 23.53 3.75 13.18
C ASN A 447 24.78 3.83 14.08
N HIS A 448 24.62 4.29 15.32
CA HIS A 448 25.71 4.37 16.29
C HIS A 448 26.31 2.97 16.56
N CYS A 449 27.63 2.89 16.82
CA CYS A 449 28.35 1.62 17.01
C CYS A 449 27.81 0.76 18.17
N LYS A 450 27.11 1.34 19.14
CA LYS A 450 26.46 0.62 20.24
C LYS A 450 25.37 -0.35 19.77
N GLU A 451 24.82 -0.16 18.58
CA GLU A 451 23.79 -1.03 17.98
C GLU A 451 24.39 -2.22 17.22
N LEU A 452 25.67 -2.53 17.38
CA LEU A 452 26.37 -3.59 16.64
C LEU A 452 25.64 -4.94 16.72
N GLU A 453 25.16 -5.29 17.91
CA GLU A 453 24.48 -6.57 18.12
C GLU A 453 23.11 -6.63 17.42
N LEU A 454 22.33 -5.55 17.48
CA LEU A 454 21.10 -5.42 16.71
C LEU A 454 21.37 -5.62 15.20
N TYR A 455 22.45 -5.01 14.69
CA TYR A 455 22.84 -5.14 13.27
C TYR A 455 23.29 -6.55 12.92
N ASN A 456 23.93 -7.27 13.84
CA ASN A 456 24.25 -8.69 13.65
C ASN A 456 22.97 -9.53 13.60
N LYS A 457 21.99 -9.25 14.45
CA LYS A 457 20.68 -9.92 14.41
C LYS A 457 19.88 -9.61 13.13
N ILE A 458 19.92 -8.36 12.63
CA ILE A 458 19.35 -8.00 11.33
C ILE A 458 20.03 -8.80 10.21
N LYS A 459 21.38 -8.92 10.25
CA LYS A 459 22.10 -9.73 9.28
C LYS A 459 21.75 -11.21 9.36
N GLU A 460 21.59 -11.78 10.55
CA GLU A 460 21.10 -13.16 10.72
C GLU A 460 19.70 -13.34 10.12
N PHE A 461 18.79 -12.39 10.38
CA PHE A 461 17.42 -12.42 9.85
C PHE A 461 17.37 -12.29 8.33
N THR A 462 18.13 -11.36 7.74
CA THR A 462 18.21 -11.17 6.28
C THR A 462 19.03 -12.25 5.59
N THR A 463 19.83 -13.02 6.34
CA THR A 463 20.76 -14.05 5.87
C THR A 463 21.89 -13.56 4.96
N VAL A 464 21.96 -12.25 4.71
CA VAL A 464 22.90 -11.62 3.75
C VAL A 464 23.47 -10.31 4.26
N GLY A 465 24.45 -9.79 3.55
CA GLY A 465 25.10 -8.52 3.83
C GLY A 465 26.34 -8.62 4.69
N ASN A 466 27.03 -7.50 4.82
CA ASN A 466 28.25 -7.35 5.61
C ASN A 466 28.06 -6.29 6.68
N THR A 467 28.29 -6.64 7.93
CA THR A 467 28.35 -5.69 9.06
C THR A 467 29.80 -5.29 9.31
N PHE A 468 30.03 -3.99 9.49
CA PHE A 468 31.35 -3.44 9.83
C PHE A 468 31.23 -2.13 10.59
N LEU A 469 32.26 -1.83 11.40
CA LEU A 469 32.36 -0.56 12.10
C LEU A 469 33.11 0.45 11.23
N THR A 470 32.64 1.69 11.21
CA THR A 470 33.34 2.80 10.57
C THR A 470 34.03 3.68 11.63
N SER A 471 35.24 4.16 11.34
CA SER A 471 35.89 5.13 12.18
C SER A 471 35.21 6.50 12.12
N PRO A 472 35.31 7.30 13.19
CA PRO A 472 34.88 8.69 13.19
C PRO A 472 35.44 9.47 11.99
N ARG A 473 34.62 10.34 11.38
CA ARG A 473 35.11 11.17 10.28
C ARG A 473 36.05 12.26 10.79
N VAL A 474 37.30 12.24 10.35
CA VAL A 474 38.37 13.15 10.79
C VAL A 474 38.01 14.65 10.69
N ASN A 475 37.08 15.00 9.78
CA ASN A 475 36.71 16.38 9.50
C ASN A 475 35.45 16.87 10.27
N ARG A 476 34.91 16.10 11.24
CA ARG A 476 33.79 16.51 12.09
C ARG A 476 34.13 16.22 13.55
N VAL A 477 34.23 17.28 14.35
CA VAL A 477 34.62 17.24 15.77
C VAL A 477 33.73 16.32 16.62
N ASP A 478 32.46 16.13 16.24
CA ASP A 478 31.47 15.31 16.98
C ASP A 478 31.07 14.01 16.26
N SER A 479 31.97 13.45 15.41
CA SER A 479 31.63 12.21 14.71
C SER A 479 31.95 10.97 15.56
N ASN A 480 30.93 10.20 15.91
CA ASN A 480 31.05 8.92 16.58
C ASN A 480 31.30 7.77 15.58
N SER A 481 31.88 6.67 16.05
CA SER A 481 31.96 5.43 15.28
C SER A 481 30.52 4.93 14.97
N THR A 482 30.31 4.45 13.74
CA THR A 482 29.01 3.89 13.36
C THR A 482 29.13 2.43 12.97
N VAL A 483 28.04 1.67 13.18
CA VAL A 483 27.86 0.34 12.63
C VAL A 483 27.11 0.45 11.31
N VAL A 484 27.56 -0.31 10.34
CA VAL A 484 26.96 -0.34 9.00
C VAL A 484 26.64 -1.78 8.62
N LEU A 485 25.42 -2.02 8.16
CA LEU A 485 25.05 -3.21 7.40
C LEU A 485 24.91 -2.81 5.93
N GLU A 486 25.71 -3.39 5.05
CA GLU A 486 25.68 -3.12 3.62
C GLU A 486 25.43 -4.41 2.82
N ILE A 487 24.47 -4.34 1.88
CA ILE A 487 24.19 -5.39 0.90
C ILE A 487 24.41 -4.80 -0.49
N ASN A 488 25.37 -5.32 -1.23
CA ASN A 488 25.76 -4.82 -2.55
C ASN A 488 25.84 -5.91 -3.63
N LYS A 489 25.60 -7.18 -3.29
CA LYS A 489 25.49 -8.25 -4.26
C LYS A 489 24.06 -8.29 -4.80
N ILE A 490 23.93 -8.18 -6.11
CA ILE A 490 22.64 -8.05 -6.78
C ILE A 490 21.73 -9.25 -6.52
N LYS A 491 22.29 -10.45 -6.42
CA LYS A 491 21.55 -11.67 -6.10
C LYS A 491 21.00 -11.62 -4.68
N GLU A 492 21.83 -11.24 -3.70
CA GLU A 492 21.42 -11.07 -2.30
C GLU A 492 20.32 -10.02 -2.13
N LEU A 493 20.40 -8.90 -2.88
CA LEU A 493 19.37 -7.87 -2.89
C LEU A 493 18.05 -8.39 -3.42
N LYS A 494 18.10 -9.13 -4.54
CA LYS A 494 16.91 -9.61 -5.25
C LYS A 494 16.23 -10.78 -4.55
N ASP A 495 17.01 -11.75 -4.09
CA ASP A 495 16.49 -13.02 -3.60
C ASP A 495 16.19 -13.00 -2.09
N ASN A 496 16.89 -12.13 -1.32
CA ASN A 496 16.77 -12.09 0.14
C ASN A 496 16.13 -10.78 0.66
N LEU A 497 16.65 -9.59 0.29
CA LEU A 497 16.17 -8.34 0.86
C LEU A 497 14.81 -7.90 0.31
N ILE A 498 14.66 -7.88 -1.02
CA ILE A 498 13.43 -7.36 -1.67
C ILE A 498 12.19 -8.14 -1.22
N PRO A 499 12.18 -9.49 -1.16
CA PRO A 499 11.00 -10.22 -0.71
C PRO A 499 10.56 -9.88 0.72
N LEU A 500 11.50 -9.51 1.62
CA LEU A 500 11.19 -9.12 3.01
C LEU A 500 10.45 -7.77 3.10
N MET A 501 10.50 -6.94 2.04
CA MET A 501 9.81 -5.64 1.99
C MET A 501 8.35 -5.76 1.53
N TYR A 502 7.88 -6.95 1.22
CA TYR A 502 6.51 -7.20 0.77
C TYR A 502 5.82 -8.19 1.69
N LYS A 503 4.52 -7.96 1.91
CA LYS A 503 3.58 -8.90 2.52
C LYS A 503 2.32 -8.93 1.66
N ASP A 504 1.92 -10.10 1.18
CA ASP A 504 0.73 -10.26 0.33
C ASP A 504 0.70 -9.27 -0.86
N ASP A 505 1.86 -9.12 -1.54
CA ASP A 505 2.12 -8.17 -2.63
C ASP A 505 2.02 -6.68 -2.25
N CYS A 506 1.77 -6.36 -0.98
CA CYS A 506 1.77 -5.00 -0.47
C CYS A 506 3.15 -4.60 0.04
N LEU A 507 3.63 -3.43 -0.40
CA LEU A 507 4.89 -2.86 0.08
C LEU A 507 4.74 -2.41 1.54
N LEU A 508 5.65 -2.86 2.41
CA LEU A 508 5.61 -2.57 3.85
C LEU A 508 6.13 -1.18 4.21
N LEU A 509 6.92 -0.54 3.34
CA LEU A 509 7.46 0.81 3.57
C LEU A 509 6.34 1.87 3.46
N ARG A 510 6.29 2.79 4.42
CA ARG A 510 5.22 3.80 4.54
C ARG A 510 5.67 5.25 4.38
N THR A 511 6.98 5.51 4.48
CA THR A 511 7.57 6.85 4.25
C THR A 511 7.79 7.10 2.76
N LEU A 512 8.28 8.31 2.41
CA LEU A 512 8.70 8.61 1.03
C LEU A 512 9.83 7.71 0.53
N LYS A 513 10.52 6.97 1.43
CA LYS A 513 11.47 5.93 1.02
C LYS A 513 10.83 4.81 0.21
N SER A 514 9.52 4.61 0.30
CA SER A 514 8.78 3.71 -0.59
C SER A 514 8.92 4.09 -2.06
N LYS A 515 8.90 5.40 -2.37
CA LYS A 515 9.11 5.91 -3.74
C LYS A 515 10.57 5.72 -4.18
N ASP A 516 11.52 6.01 -3.29
CA ASP A 516 12.94 5.77 -3.55
C ASP A 516 13.23 4.27 -3.77
N PHE A 517 12.60 3.40 -2.99
CA PHE A 517 12.69 1.95 -3.15
C PHE A 517 12.18 1.49 -4.53
N LEU A 518 11.01 1.97 -4.97
CA LEU A 518 10.47 1.61 -6.29
C LEU A 518 11.37 2.07 -7.44
N LEU A 519 11.97 3.25 -7.33
CA LEU A 519 12.97 3.72 -8.30
C LEU A 519 14.26 2.89 -8.26
N TRP A 520 14.69 2.53 -7.06
CA TRP A 520 15.86 1.70 -6.85
C TRP A 520 15.68 0.27 -7.39
N LEU A 521 14.46 -0.29 -7.35
CA LEU A 521 14.13 -1.56 -8.01
C LEU A 521 14.37 -1.50 -9.52
N LYS A 522 14.08 -0.36 -10.17
CA LYS A 522 14.38 -0.15 -11.60
C LYS A 522 15.88 -0.18 -11.85
N LEU A 523 16.70 0.40 -10.96
CA LEU A 523 18.16 0.32 -11.06
C LEU A 523 18.67 -1.11 -10.90
N ILE A 524 18.08 -1.88 -9.99
CA ILE A 524 18.41 -3.30 -9.81
C ILE A 524 18.12 -4.09 -11.09
N ASP A 525 16.98 -3.87 -11.73
CA ASP A 525 16.61 -4.59 -12.94
C ASP A 525 17.52 -4.24 -14.13
N ILE A 526 17.81 -2.93 -14.32
CA ILE A 526 18.79 -2.47 -15.32
C ILE A 526 20.15 -3.13 -15.09
N TYR A 527 20.61 -3.19 -13.85
CA TYR A 527 21.90 -3.79 -13.51
C TYR A 527 21.88 -5.31 -13.68
N TYR A 528 20.82 -5.98 -13.23
CA TYR A 528 20.67 -7.43 -13.27
C TYR A 528 20.69 -7.96 -14.71
N LYS A 529 19.98 -7.28 -15.62
CA LYS A 529 19.92 -7.59 -17.04
C LYS A 529 21.14 -7.12 -17.84
N GLY A 530 22.06 -6.34 -17.24
CA GLY A 530 23.29 -5.88 -17.87
C GLY A 530 23.16 -4.61 -18.69
N TYR A 531 21.99 -3.97 -18.74
CA TYR A 531 21.78 -2.74 -19.52
C TYR A 531 22.66 -1.56 -19.05
N HIS A 532 23.18 -1.58 -17.81
CA HIS A 532 24.17 -0.61 -17.35
C HIS A 532 25.50 -0.64 -18.11
N THR A 533 25.74 -1.62 -18.99
CA THR A 533 26.93 -1.72 -19.82
C THR A 533 26.78 -0.96 -21.14
N ILE A 534 25.57 -0.76 -21.64
CA ILE A 534 25.26 -0.04 -22.87
C ILE A 534 24.92 1.44 -22.61
N THR A 535 25.06 2.27 -23.64
CA THR A 535 24.92 3.74 -23.56
C THR A 535 23.51 4.16 -23.17
N GLU A 536 22.49 3.55 -23.76
CA GLU A 536 21.07 3.82 -23.51
C GLU A 536 20.70 3.49 -22.06
N GLY A 537 21.12 2.34 -21.60
CA GLY A 537 20.89 1.91 -20.22
C GLY A 537 21.60 2.80 -19.18
N LYS A 538 22.81 3.28 -19.46
CA LYS A 538 23.52 4.25 -18.59
C LYS A 538 22.77 5.57 -18.50
N LYS A 539 22.27 6.09 -19.63
CA LYS A 539 21.48 7.34 -19.62
C LYS A 539 20.24 7.24 -18.76
N ILE A 540 19.50 6.12 -18.86
CA ILE A 540 18.31 5.88 -18.06
C ILE A 540 18.69 5.68 -16.58
N PHE A 541 19.75 4.94 -16.28
CA PHE A 541 20.25 4.75 -14.94
C PHE A 541 20.61 6.09 -14.30
N ASP A 542 21.30 6.97 -15.01
CA ASP A 542 21.68 8.30 -14.54
C ASP A 542 20.46 9.23 -14.37
N ALA A 543 19.44 9.11 -15.22
CA ALA A 543 18.17 9.83 -15.05
C ALA A 543 17.43 9.38 -13.77
N ILE A 544 17.36 8.08 -13.49
CA ILE A 544 16.74 7.57 -12.25
C ILE A 544 17.50 8.06 -11.01
N LYS A 545 18.83 8.10 -11.05
CA LYS A 545 19.68 8.61 -9.95
C LYS A 545 19.29 10.02 -9.52
N LEU A 546 18.88 10.88 -10.47
CA LEU A 546 18.49 12.26 -10.17
C LEU A 546 17.19 12.34 -9.35
N HIS A 547 16.39 11.28 -9.31
CA HIS A 547 15.14 11.21 -8.55
C HIS A 547 15.29 10.55 -7.17
N ILE A 548 16.27 9.68 -6.97
CA ILE A 548 16.49 9.00 -5.69
C ILE A 548 17.05 10.00 -4.67
N ASN A 549 16.48 10.05 -3.47
CA ASN A 549 16.83 10.94 -2.35
C ASN A 549 16.63 12.45 -2.65
N ARG A 550 15.93 12.82 -3.73
CA ARG A 550 15.75 14.22 -4.15
C ARG A 550 14.99 15.06 -3.14
N TYR A 551 14.02 14.48 -2.46
CA TYR A 551 13.19 15.16 -1.47
C TYR A 551 13.96 15.62 -0.21
N LYS A 552 15.16 15.09 0.01
CA LYS A 552 16.03 15.44 1.16
C LYS A 552 17.13 16.46 0.84
N LEU A 553 17.29 16.83 -0.43
CA LEU A 553 18.40 17.70 -0.90
C LEU A 553 17.91 19.11 -1.25
N THR A 554 17.25 19.79 -0.31
CA THR A 554 16.77 21.18 -0.47
C THR A 554 17.90 22.22 -0.62
N ASN A 555 19.18 21.84 -0.65
CA ASN A 555 20.31 22.77 -0.68
C ASN A 555 21.25 22.62 -1.89
N THR A 556 20.83 22.05 -3.01
CA THR A 556 21.67 21.97 -4.20
C THR A 556 21.15 22.86 -5.32
N THR A 557 21.63 24.10 -5.34
CA THR A 557 21.56 25.06 -6.46
C THR A 557 22.18 24.54 -7.78
N LEU A 558 22.75 23.34 -7.79
CA LEU A 558 23.40 22.71 -8.96
C LEU A 558 22.43 22.08 -9.96
N LEU A 559 21.14 21.95 -9.62
CA LEU A 559 20.14 21.22 -10.45
C LEU A 559 19.23 22.15 -11.26
N GLU A 560 19.29 23.45 -11.08
CA GLU A 560 18.38 24.40 -11.76
C GLU A 560 18.58 24.46 -13.28
N ASN A 561 19.74 24.02 -13.80
CA ASN A 561 20.08 24.04 -15.22
C ASN A 561 20.03 22.69 -15.94
N MET A 562 19.63 21.60 -15.27
CA MET A 562 19.51 20.27 -15.92
C MET A 562 18.06 19.97 -16.27
N LYS A 563 17.77 19.66 -17.53
CA LYS A 563 16.49 19.10 -17.98
C LYS A 563 16.30 17.73 -17.35
N ILE A 564 15.54 17.65 -16.26
CA ILE A 564 15.27 16.39 -15.54
C ILE A 564 14.08 15.73 -16.21
N LEU A 565 14.27 14.49 -16.66
CA LEU A 565 13.18 13.67 -17.22
C LEU A 565 12.15 13.37 -16.14
N SER A 566 10.87 13.43 -16.46
CA SER A 566 9.80 12.99 -15.58
C SER A 566 9.83 11.47 -15.36
N ILE A 567 9.20 10.98 -14.30
CA ILE A 567 9.14 9.53 -14.01
C ILE A 567 8.43 8.79 -15.16
N SER A 568 7.39 9.39 -15.76
CA SER A 568 6.69 8.82 -16.92
C SER A 568 7.56 8.72 -18.17
N GLU A 569 8.41 9.72 -18.42
CA GLU A 569 9.39 9.67 -19.53
C GLU A 569 10.44 8.58 -19.29
N ILE A 570 10.92 8.44 -18.04
CA ILE A 570 11.84 7.37 -17.66
C ILE A 570 11.18 6.00 -17.87
N ASP A 571 9.91 5.83 -17.53
CA ASP A 571 9.19 4.57 -17.74
C ASP A 571 9.02 4.23 -19.21
N ASN A 572 8.73 5.22 -20.05
CA ASN A 572 8.67 5.02 -21.50
C ASN A 572 10.03 4.63 -22.08
N LEU A 573 11.12 5.26 -21.62
CA LEU A 573 12.47 4.90 -22.03
C LEU A 573 12.88 3.50 -21.53
N LEU A 574 12.43 3.07 -20.36
CA LEU A 574 12.65 1.71 -19.85
C LEU A 574 11.94 0.68 -20.71
N VAL A 575 10.70 0.95 -21.15
CA VAL A 575 9.98 0.08 -22.07
C VAL A 575 10.77 -0.08 -23.38
N GLN A 576 11.27 1.03 -23.95
CA GLN A 576 12.09 0.99 -25.15
C GLN A 576 13.41 0.23 -24.92
N LEU A 577 14.06 0.44 -23.77
CA LEU A 577 15.29 -0.28 -23.41
C LEU A 577 15.07 -1.80 -23.35
N TYR A 578 13.94 -2.24 -22.84
CA TYR A 578 13.62 -3.67 -22.69
C TYR A 578 13.21 -4.35 -24.01
N LEU A 579 12.97 -3.59 -25.08
CA LEU A 579 12.83 -4.12 -26.42
C LEU A 579 14.20 -4.48 -27.03
N LEU A 580 15.28 -3.90 -26.51
CA LEU A 580 16.63 -4.26 -26.95
C LEU A 580 17.04 -5.59 -26.31
N ASP A 581 17.88 -6.33 -27.01
CA ASP A 581 18.48 -7.55 -26.48
C ASP A 581 19.28 -7.27 -25.20
N SER A 582 18.96 -8.03 -24.13
CA SER A 582 19.70 -7.94 -22.87
C SER A 582 21.16 -8.32 -23.08
N PRO A 583 22.14 -7.50 -22.62
CA PRO A 583 23.56 -7.84 -22.69
C PRO A 583 23.95 -9.09 -21.91
N TYR A 584 23.13 -9.50 -20.96
CA TYR A 584 23.35 -10.73 -20.18
C TYR A 584 22.27 -11.77 -20.51
N GLU A 585 22.71 -13.02 -20.56
CA GLU A 585 21.85 -14.20 -20.62
C GLU A 585 21.83 -14.90 -19.27
N ILE A 586 20.63 -15.28 -18.79
CA ILE A 586 20.47 -15.94 -17.50
C ILE A 586 20.14 -17.41 -17.76
N LYS A 587 21.07 -18.30 -17.41
CA LYS A 587 20.91 -19.76 -17.47
C LYS A 587 20.94 -20.32 -16.05
N GLN A 588 19.86 -20.96 -15.61
CA GLN A 588 19.74 -21.56 -14.26
C GLN A 588 20.09 -20.58 -13.11
N GLY A 589 19.67 -19.30 -13.22
CA GLY A 589 19.97 -18.27 -12.22
C GLY A 589 21.40 -17.73 -12.23
N ILE A 590 22.25 -18.17 -13.17
CA ILE A 590 23.62 -17.69 -13.36
C ILE A 590 23.65 -16.77 -14.58
N ARG A 591 24.34 -15.63 -14.46
CA ARG A 591 24.42 -14.61 -15.51
C ARG A 591 25.68 -14.80 -16.36
N TYR A 592 25.48 -14.84 -17.67
CA TYR A 592 26.55 -14.92 -18.69
C TYR A 592 26.49 -13.69 -19.58
N TYR A 593 27.61 -13.28 -20.16
CA TYR A 593 27.59 -12.31 -21.26
C TYR A 593 26.93 -12.97 -22.46
N ARG A 594 25.93 -12.31 -23.07
CA ARG A 594 25.17 -12.84 -24.20
C ARG A 594 26.14 -13.29 -25.35
N ASN A 595 25.81 -14.40 -25.96
CA ASN A 595 26.59 -15.03 -26.99
C ASN A 595 28.04 -15.45 -26.60
N THR A 596 28.30 -15.58 -25.29
CA THR A 596 29.59 -16.06 -24.80
C THR A 596 29.33 -16.96 -23.57
N ASP A 597 30.23 -17.93 -23.36
CA ASP A 597 30.20 -18.72 -22.11
C ASP A 597 30.93 -18.04 -20.95
N LYS A 598 31.18 -16.74 -21.10
CA LYS A 598 31.88 -15.97 -20.08
C LYS A 598 30.91 -15.54 -18.97
N LEU A 599 31.16 -16.00 -17.75
CA LEU A 599 30.44 -15.61 -16.55
C LEU A 599 30.55 -14.12 -16.28
N VAL A 600 29.40 -13.49 -15.95
CA VAL A 600 29.39 -12.14 -15.36
C VAL A 600 29.96 -12.28 -13.93
N SER A 601 31.13 -11.68 -13.67
CA SER A 601 31.85 -11.80 -12.40
C SER A 601 31.04 -11.19 -11.28
N GLU A 602 30.48 -12.00 -10.41
CA GLU A 602 29.97 -11.61 -9.10
C GLU A 602 31.05 -11.77 -8.05
N ALA A 603 30.92 -11.05 -6.91
CA ALA A 603 31.79 -11.30 -5.77
C ALA A 603 31.49 -12.73 -5.26
N THR A 604 32.37 -13.65 -5.54
CA THR A 604 32.24 -15.06 -5.18
C THR A 604 32.73 -15.27 -3.74
N ASN A 605 31.92 -15.96 -2.95
CA ASN A 605 32.34 -16.40 -1.62
C ASN A 605 33.45 -17.43 -1.74
N ILE A 606 34.41 -17.40 -0.83
CA ILE A 606 35.54 -18.29 -0.80
C ILE A 606 35.60 -18.96 0.56
N VAL A 607 35.74 -20.27 0.58
CA VAL A 607 36.08 -21.04 1.77
C VAL A 607 37.57 -21.30 1.75
N VAL A 608 38.24 -20.90 2.78
CA VAL A 608 39.66 -21.19 2.98
C VAL A 608 39.75 -22.30 4.01
N ILE A 609 40.46 -23.36 3.67
CA ILE A 609 40.72 -24.51 4.53
C ILE A 609 42.21 -24.44 4.92
N ASP A 610 42.51 -24.38 6.20
CA ASP A 610 43.85 -24.39 6.71
C ASP A 610 44.41 -25.84 6.86
N ASN A 611 45.66 -25.97 7.20
CA ASN A 611 46.32 -27.28 7.41
C ASN A 611 45.67 -28.14 8.53
N ASN A 612 44.86 -27.51 9.39
CA ASN A 612 44.17 -28.17 10.49
C ASN A 612 42.70 -28.49 10.11
N ASN A 613 42.32 -28.40 8.83
CA ASN A 613 40.96 -28.58 8.30
C ASN A 613 39.93 -27.57 8.82
N ASN A 614 40.35 -26.45 9.44
CA ASN A 614 39.42 -25.40 9.82
C ASN A 614 38.96 -24.62 8.59
N LYS A 615 37.65 -24.41 8.48
CA LYS A 615 37.04 -23.70 7.35
C LYS A 615 36.74 -22.25 7.73
N THR A 616 37.33 -21.30 7.03
CA THR A 616 37.05 -19.87 7.19
C THR A 616 36.35 -19.34 5.96
N PHE A 617 35.23 -18.64 6.13
CA PHE A 617 34.42 -18.11 5.04
C PHE A 617 34.75 -16.65 4.77
N TYR A 618 35.01 -16.31 3.52
CA TYR A 618 35.26 -14.93 3.06
C TYR A 618 34.24 -14.55 1.96
N SER A 619 33.67 -13.37 2.07
CA SER A 619 32.61 -12.87 1.17
C SER A 619 33.13 -12.43 -0.22
N SER A 620 34.43 -12.37 -0.44
CA SER A 620 35.02 -12.07 -1.74
C SER A 620 36.54 -12.36 -1.79
N PHE A 621 37.06 -12.53 -3.01
CA PHE A 621 38.51 -12.62 -3.25
C PHE A 621 39.28 -11.45 -2.64
N THR A 622 38.72 -10.25 -2.60
CA THR A 622 39.39 -9.06 -2.08
C THR A 622 39.49 -9.10 -0.57
N VAL A 623 38.45 -9.55 0.12
CA VAL A 623 38.44 -9.69 1.59
C VAL A 623 39.41 -10.80 2.00
N CYS A 624 39.34 -11.96 1.34
CA CYS A 624 40.23 -13.07 1.56
C CYS A 624 41.72 -12.66 1.34
N ALA A 625 41.99 -11.97 0.22
CA ALA A 625 43.35 -11.49 -0.11
C ALA A 625 43.89 -10.54 0.93
N LYS A 626 43.10 -9.63 1.46
CA LYS A 626 43.49 -8.68 2.52
C LYS A 626 43.71 -9.38 3.85
N SER A 627 42.80 -10.28 4.25
CA SER A 627 42.88 -10.99 5.53
C SER A 627 44.10 -11.92 5.62
N LEU A 628 44.40 -12.63 4.52
CA LEU A 628 45.50 -13.60 4.49
C LEU A 628 46.82 -13.00 3.98
N HIS A 629 46.85 -11.71 3.61
CA HIS A 629 47.99 -11.04 2.98
C HIS A 629 48.51 -11.80 1.73
N ILE A 630 47.61 -12.33 0.92
CA ILE A 630 47.89 -13.10 -0.30
C ILE A 630 47.33 -12.34 -1.52
N SER A 631 48.03 -12.35 -2.66
CA SER A 631 47.53 -11.65 -3.84
C SER A 631 46.25 -12.31 -4.39
N ARG A 632 45.32 -11.50 -4.90
CA ARG A 632 44.10 -12.01 -5.56
C ARG A 632 44.41 -12.95 -6.72
N LYS A 633 45.52 -12.71 -7.44
CA LYS A 633 45.96 -13.52 -8.55
C LYS A 633 46.40 -14.91 -8.08
N THR A 634 47.13 -15.00 -6.95
CA THR A 634 47.54 -16.26 -6.32
C THR A 634 46.33 -17.07 -5.90
N ILE A 635 45.34 -16.47 -5.20
CA ILE A 635 44.11 -17.16 -4.78
C ILE A 635 43.33 -17.72 -5.97
N LYS A 636 43.18 -16.94 -7.06
CA LYS A 636 42.55 -17.39 -8.29
C LYS A 636 43.28 -18.55 -8.95
N ASN A 637 44.61 -18.48 -8.99
CA ASN A 637 45.42 -19.57 -9.54
C ASN A 637 45.25 -20.86 -8.73
N CYS A 638 45.33 -20.78 -7.40
CA CYS A 638 45.09 -21.96 -6.55
C CYS A 638 43.72 -22.57 -6.72
N LEU A 639 42.67 -21.74 -6.87
CA LEU A 639 41.33 -22.23 -7.18
C LEU A 639 41.22 -22.95 -8.53
N ASN A 640 41.90 -22.42 -9.55
CA ASN A 640 41.83 -23.00 -10.89
C ASN A 640 42.69 -24.28 -10.99
N THR A 641 43.77 -24.40 -10.22
CA THR A 641 44.69 -25.54 -10.27
C THR A 641 44.40 -26.58 -9.18
N GLY A 642 43.49 -26.30 -8.23
CA GLY A 642 43.25 -27.15 -7.05
C GLY A 642 44.43 -27.17 -6.09
N GLY A 643 45.41 -26.28 -6.25
CA GLY A 643 46.63 -26.25 -5.43
C GLY A 643 46.44 -25.49 -4.10
N SER A 644 47.35 -25.73 -3.16
CA SER A 644 47.45 -24.98 -1.90
C SER A 644 48.56 -23.93 -1.96
N TYR A 645 48.40 -22.84 -1.20
CA TYR A 645 49.45 -21.81 -1.06
C TYR A 645 49.58 -21.38 0.41
N LYS A 646 50.76 -21.45 0.94
CA LYS A 646 51.06 -21.15 2.36
C LYS A 646 50.21 -21.96 3.36
N GLY A 647 49.89 -23.25 3.03
CA GLY A 647 49.07 -24.10 3.87
C GLY A 647 47.57 -23.84 3.80
N TYR A 648 47.10 -22.99 2.88
CA TYR A 648 45.70 -22.70 2.65
C TYR A 648 45.23 -23.34 1.34
N THR A 649 44.13 -24.07 1.40
CA THR A 649 43.39 -24.54 0.25
C THR A 649 42.15 -23.68 0.06
N PHE A 650 41.90 -23.27 -1.17
CA PHE A 650 40.79 -22.37 -1.53
C PHE A 650 39.70 -23.14 -2.28
N VAL A 651 38.43 -22.95 -1.87
CA VAL A 651 37.27 -23.58 -2.51
C VAL A 651 36.21 -22.51 -2.72
N LEU A 652 35.49 -22.57 -3.84
CA LEU A 652 34.33 -21.73 -4.06
C LEU A 652 33.16 -22.25 -3.21
N SER A 653 32.49 -21.34 -2.50
CA SER A 653 31.32 -21.67 -1.70
C SER A 653 30.07 -21.66 -2.56
#